data_c42043e4cea48b68430d363edcef39a0
#
_entry.id   c42043e4cea48b68430d363edcef39a0
#
_cell.length_a   1.000
_cell.length_b   1.000
_cell.length_c   1.000
_cell.angle_alpha   90.00
_cell.angle_beta   90.00
_cell.angle_gamma   90.00
#
_symmetry.space_group_name_H-M   'P 1'
#
loop_
_entity.id
_entity.type
_entity.pdbx_description
1 polymer ?
#
loop_
_entity_poly.entity_id
_entity_poly.type
_entity_poly.pdbx_seq_one_letter_code
_entity_poly.pdbx_strand_id
1 'polypeptide(L)'
;METPNPPSLISPLEFYAHLLQSNLKSRNPFVGKLVHVRIIKCGLHLSVFLKNSLMNFYAKTESISYAKKVFDEMPVKTLCSWNTILSAYAKQGRLDLACEVFNLMPNRDSVSWTTIIVTYNEIGRFKNAIRMFVEMVKDQVLPTQFTVTSVLASCTALGDLSAGKKVHSFVLKTGLSGCVNVTNSLLNMYAKVGDEMMAKAVFDGMRLKNVSSWNVVVSLHIHSGRLDLARAQFDQMIERDVVTWNSMIAGYSQNGYDFEALGMFANMLKDSSLKPDKFTLASTLSACANLEKLKLGKQIHAYIMRTEFDATGPVGNALISCYAKVGGVEIAQKIVEQSGISYLNVIAFTTLLDGYIKIGDIGPARRIFDSLRDRDVVAWTAMLVGYEQNGLNKDAVELFRSMVREGPKPNNYTLSAMLSVSSSLASLDHGKQIHASALRSGEASSLSVSNALITMYSKAGNINAARRVFNLIHWRQETVSWTSMIVALAQHGLGEEAIQLFERMLELGIKPDHITYVGVLTACTHGGLVEQGRRYYNMMKNVHKIKPTPSHFASMVDLLGRAGLLQEAYNFIENMPLEPDVVAWGSLLSACRVHKNLDLGKIAAEKLLLIEPDNSGAYSALCNLYSSCGKWEDAANIRKSMKYVGVKKTQGFSWVQIQNKVHVFGVEDWLHPQRDAIYNKMAKIWDEIKEMGFVPDTASVLHDVEEDVKEQMLRHHSEKLAIAFGLISTPENTTLRIMKNLRVCNDCHSAIKFICKLVDREIVVRDATRFHHFKKGLCSCRDYW
;
A
#
# COMPACT_ATOMS: atom_id res chain seq x y z
N MET A 1 -0.46 -63.65 -2.54
CA MET A 1 1.01 -63.59 -2.44
C MET A 1 1.40 -64.08 -1.07
N GLU A 2 2.04 -65.24 -0.98
CA GLU A 2 2.54 -65.78 0.29
C GLU A 2 3.81 -65.03 0.70
N THR A 3 3.88 -64.59 1.96
CA THR A 3 5.13 -64.03 2.48
C THR A 3 6.15 -65.16 2.61
N PRO A 4 7.43 -64.96 2.19
CA PRO A 4 8.45 -66.00 2.22
C PRO A 4 8.72 -66.44 3.66
N ASN A 5 9.02 -67.75 3.83
CA ASN A 5 9.49 -68.30 5.09
C ASN A 5 10.93 -67.81 5.35
N PRO A 6 11.38 -67.65 6.62
CA PRO A 6 12.73 -67.23 6.93
C PRO A 6 13.76 -68.25 6.43
N PRO A 7 14.86 -67.77 5.81
CA PRO A 7 15.98 -68.65 5.47
C PRO A 7 16.64 -69.20 6.73
N SER A 8 17.18 -70.37 6.64
CA SER A 8 17.71 -71.15 7.78
C SER A 8 18.89 -70.53 8.54
N LEU A 9 19.37 -69.35 8.17
CA LEU A 9 20.53 -68.65 8.75
C LEU A 9 20.18 -67.34 9.51
N ILE A 10 18.91 -66.91 9.50
CA ILE A 10 18.49 -65.63 10.15
C ILE A 10 17.41 -65.99 11.21
N SER A 11 17.48 -65.36 12.39
CA SER A 11 16.43 -65.53 13.38
C SER A 11 15.07 -65.11 12.86
N PRO A 12 13.99 -65.86 13.07
CA PRO A 12 12.64 -65.48 12.61
C PRO A 12 12.23 -64.08 13.07
N LEU A 13 12.70 -63.61 14.20
CA LEU A 13 12.47 -62.26 14.74
C LEU A 13 13.09 -61.17 13.84
N GLU A 14 14.36 -61.36 13.48
CA GLU A 14 15.09 -60.40 12.62
C GLU A 14 14.55 -60.43 11.21
N PHE A 15 14.17 -61.57 10.68
CA PHE A 15 13.57 -61.70 9.34
C PHE A 15 12.30 -60.86 9.21
N TYR A 16 11.33 -61.01 10.12
CA TYR A 16 10.08 -60.24 10.04
C TYR A 16 10.30 -58.76 10.32
N ALA A 17 11.22 -58.37 11.19
CA ALA A 17 11.57 -56.98 11.42
C ALA A 17 12.19 -56.33 10.16
N HIS A 18 13.13 -57.06 9.52
CA HIS A 18 13.74 -56.62 8.27
C HIS A 18 12.71 -56.51 7.13
N LEU A 19 11.78 -57.48 7.05
CA LEU A 19 10.70 -57.46 6.05
C LEU A 19 9.79 -56.22 6.22
N LEU A 20 9.44 -55.86 7.46
CA LEU A 20 8.69 -54.63 7.77
C LEU A 20 9.50 -53.38 7.39
N GLN A 21 10.77 -53.34 7.71
CA GLN A 21 11.64 -52.20 7.43
C GLN A 21 11.89 -51.97 5.92
N SER A 22 12.11 -53.04 5.18
CA SER A 22 12.33 -52.96 3.71
C SER A 22 11.07 -52.47 2.98
N ASN A 23 9.88 -52.81 3.45
CA ASN A 23 8.60 -52.40 2.86
C ASN A 23 8.09 -51.04 3.31
N LEU A 24 8.78 -50.34 4.20
CA LEU A 24 8.41 -48.98 4.61
C LEU A 24 8.40 -47.98 3.45
N LYS A 25 9.22 -48.21 2.42
CA LYS A 25 9.28 -47.35 1.22
C LYS A 25 8.01 -47.45 0.35
N SER A 26 7.36 -48.63 0.33
CA SER A 26 6.14 -48.84 -0.45
C SER A 26 4.88 -48.20 0.15
N ARG A 27 4.94 -47.83 1.44
CA ARG A 27 3.79 -47.26 2.20
C ARG A 27 2.49 -48.07 2.11
N ASN A 28 2.56 -49.35 1.78
CA ASN A 28 1.39 -50.21 1.61
C ASN A 28 0.99 -50.87 2.95
N PRO A 29 -0.12 -50.49 3.59
CA PRO A 29 -0.53 -51.05 4.89
C PRO A 29 -0.94 -52.53 4.81
N PHE A 30 -1.27 -53.04 3.60
CA PHE A 30 -1.65 -54.44 3.41
C PHE A 30 -0.51 -55.38 3.70
N VAL A 31 0.72 -55.03 3.33
CA VAL A 31 1.93 -55.80 3.66
C VAL A 31 2.09 -55.94 5.19
N GLY A 32 1.88 -54.87 5.94
CA GLY A 32 1.91 -54.90 7.40
C GLY A 32 0.88 -55.84 7.99
N LYS A 33 -0.32 -55.89 7.45
CA LYS A 33 -1.37 -56.81 7.89
C LYS A 33 -1.00 -58.28 7.61
N LEU A 34 -0.45 -58.57 6.44
CA LEU A 34 0.01 -59.95 6.11
C LEU A 34 1.13 -60.42 7.05
N VAL A 35 2.13 -59.56 7.26
CA VAL A 35 3.25 -59.84 8.18
C VAL A 35 2.73 -60.00 9.63
N HIS A 36 1.78 -59.15 10.05
CA HIS A 36 1.17 -59.22 11.38
C HIS A 36 0.45 -60.57 11.59
N VAL A 37 -0.37 -61.01 10.64
CA VAL A 37 -1.04 -62.34 10.69
C VAL A 37 -0.01 -63.47 10.76
N ARG A 38 1.09 -63.38 10.03
CA ARG A 38 2.15 -64.39 10.03
C ARG A 38 2.88 -64.43 11.38
N ILE A 39 3.20 -63.28 11.97
CA ILE A 39 3.80 -63.15 13.31
C ILE A 39 2.91 -63.87 14.38
N ILE A 40 1.59 -63.68 14.28
CA ILE A 40 0.61 -64.36 15.17
C ILE A 40 0.64 -65.87 14.94
N LYS A 41 0.56 -66.36 13.67
CA LYS A 41 0.57 -67.75 13.33
C LYS A 41 1.85 -68.49 13.73
N CYS A 42 3.00 -67.78 13.74
CA CYS A 42 4.28 -68.34 14.14
C CYS A 42 4.51 -68.29 15.69
N GLY A 43 3.55 -67.84 16.46
CA GLY A 43 3.67 -67.72 17.91
C GLY A 43 4.60 -66.60 18.41
N LEU A 44 5.02 -65.69 17.50
CA LEU A 44 5.96 -64.61 17.80
C LEU A 44 5.27 -63.30 18.28
N HIS A 45 3.98 -63.35 18.48
CA HIS A 45 3.13 -62.19 18.85
C HIS A 45 3.43 -61.65 20.24
N LEU A 46 4.14 -62.38 21.09
CA LEU A 46 4.56 -61.92 22.41
C LEU A 46 5.84 -61.07 22.37
N SER A 47 6.57 -61.09 21.26
CA SER A 47 7.83 -60.33 21.13
C SER A 47 7.59 -58.82 21.13
N VAL A 48 8.07 -58.11 22.15
CA VAL A 48 8.02 -56.67 22.27
C VAL A 48 8.75 -56.00 21.09
N PHE A 49 9.86 -56.57 20.63
CA PHE A 49 10.64 -56.06 19.49
C PHE A 49 9.83 -56.05 18.18
N LEU A 50 9.14 -57.16 17.87
CA LEU A 50 8.29 -57.26 16.68
C LEU A 50 7.05 -56.39 16.77
N LYS A 51 6.44 -56.27 17.94
CA LYS A 51 5.30 -55.33 18.16
C LYS A 51 5.73 -53.90 17.96
N ASN A 52 6.89 -53.48 18.46
CA ASN A 52 7.42 -52.14 18.21
C ASN A 52 7.71 -51.91 16.70
N SER A 53 8.24 -52.91 15.99
CA SER A 53 8.48 -52.84 14.55
C SER A 53 7.18 -52.75 13.77
N LEU A 54 6.12 -53.48 14.13
CA LEU A 54 4.78 -53.37 13.56
C LEU A 54 4.13 -52.03 13.83
N MET A 55 4.22 -51.51 15.06
CA MET A 55 3.70 -50.20 15.41
C MET A 55 4.37 -49.10 14.56
N ASN A 56 5.72 -49.14 14.43
CA ASN A 56 6.46 -48.20 13.60
C ASN A 56 6.05 -48.29 12.11
N PHE A 57 5.82 -49.51 11.62
CA PHE A 57 5.33 -49.71 10.26
C PHE A 57 3.94 -49.11 10.07
N TYR A 58 2.97 -49.43 10.95
CA TYR A 58 1.61 -48.89 10.88
C TYR A 58 1.59 -47.35 11.06
N ALA A 59 2.42 -46.81 11.92
CA ALA A 59 2.56 -45.37 12.12
C ALA A 59 3.04 -44.64 10.85
N LYS A 60 4.01 -45.25 10.14
CA LYS A 60 4.58 -44.66 8.91
C LYS A 60 3.70 -44.87 7.66
N THR A 61 2.80 -45.85 7.70
CA THR A 61 1.81 -46.11 6.62
C THR A 61 0.44 -45.45 6.87
N GLU A 62 0.41 -44.47 7.77
CA GLU A 62 -0.79 -43.64 8.12
C GLU A 62 -1.94 -44.47 8.75
N SER A 63 -1.68 -45.70 9.15
CA SER A 63 -2.66 -46.64 9.75
C SER A 63 -2.59 -46.63 11.29
N ILE A 64 -2.68 -45.44 11.90
CA ILE A 64 -2.44 -45.25 13.36
C ILE A 64 -3.40 -46.04 14.26
N SER A 65 -4.63 -46.29 13.77
CA SER A 65 -5.60 -47.15 14.51
C SER A 65 -5.09 -48.55 14.74
N TYR A 66 -4.35 -49.13 13.78
CA TYR A 66 -3.70 -50.43 13.96
C TYR A 66 -2.47 -50.30 14.86
N ALA A 67 -1.69 -49.24 14.76
CA ALA A 67 -0.57 -49.00 15.69
C ALA A 67 -1.06 -48.91 17.13
N LYS A 68 -2.18 -48.20 17.38
CA LYS A 68 -2.80 -48.12 18.71
C LYS A 68 -3.27 -49.48 19.22
N LYS A 69 -3.97 -50.28 18.39
CA LYS A 69 -4.40 -51.63 18.79
C LYS A 69 -3.22 -52.52 19.20
N VAL A 70 -2.14 -52.52 18.41
CA VAL A 70 -0.92 -53.27 18.76
C VAL A 70 -0.32 -52.77 20.09
N PHE A 71 -0.31 -51.43 20.31
CA PHE A 71 0.15 -50.85 21.56
C PHE A 71 -0.71 -51.27 22.77
N ASP A 72 -2.03 -51.23 22.62
CA ASP A 72 -2.99 -51.57 23.69
C ASP A 72 -2.88 -53.04 24.05
N GLU A 73 -2.64 -53.94 23.10
CA GLU A 73 -2.50 -55.40 23.27
C GLU A 73 -1.11 -55.81 23.83
N MET A 74 -0.19 -54.86 24.02
CA MET A 74 1.14 -55.19 24.60
C MET A 74 1.05 -55.41 26.10
N PRO A 75 1.44 -56.60 26.60
CA PRO A 75 1.44 -56.88 28.03
C PRO A 75 2.51 -56.08 28.79
N VAL A 76 3.66 -55.86 28.15
CA VAL A 76 4.75 -55.02 28.66
C VAL A 76 5.05 -53.92 27.66
N LYS A 77 4.90 -52.70 28.09
CA LYS A 77 5.18 -51.50 27.27
C LYS A 77 6.52 -50.93 27.69
N THR A 78 7.50 -51.01 26.79
CA THR A 78 8.82 -50.40 26.98
C THR A 78 8.81 -48.94 26.64
N LEU A 79 9.84 -48.20 27.04
CA LEU A 79 10.02 -46.79 26.69
C LEU A 79 10.01 -46.58 25.15
N CYS A 80 10.57 -47.53 24.39
CA CYS A 80 10.52 -47.54 22.93
C CYS A 80 9.09 -47.67 22.41
N SER A 81 8.22 -48.47 23.04
CA SER A 81 6.82 -48.63 22.66
C SER A 81 6.05 -47.31 22.84
N TRP A 82 6.26 -46.68 24.00
CA TRP A 82 5.67 -45.37 24.30
C TRP A 82 6.14 -44.28 23.34
N ASN A 83 7.44 -44.16 23.06
CA ASN A 83 7.99 -43.18 22.12
C ASN A 83 7.51 -43.41 20.68
N THR A 84 7.30 -44.66 20.27
CA THR A 84 6.80 -44.98 18.94
C THR A 84 5.37 -44.49 18.74
N ILE A 85 4.47 -44.78 19.71
CA ILE A 85 3.07 -44.29 19.59
C ILE A 85 2.96 -42.77 19.76
N LEU A 86 3.76 -42.18 20.66
CA LEU A 86 3.86 -40.73 20.83
C LEU A 86 4.28 -40.04 19.53
N SER A 87 5.34 -40.51 18.88
CA SER A 87 5.83 -40.00 17.61
C SER A 87 4.80 -40.19 16.47
N ALA A 88 4.00 -41.26 16.52
CA ALA A 88 2.96 -41.52 15.55
C ALA A 88 1.83 -40.47 15.61
N TYR A 89 1.36 -40.15 16.83
CA TYR A 89 0.36 -39.11 17.04
C TYR A 89 0.91 -37.69 16.72
N ALA A 90 2.15 -37.42 17.13
CA ALA A 90 2.86 -36.20 16.84
C ALA A 90 2.88 -35.88 15.31
N LYS A 91 3.33 -36.84 14.49
CA LYS A 91 3.43 -36.69 13.03
C LYS A 91 2.08 -36.49 12.33
N GLN A 92 0.98 -36.91 12.92
CA GLN A 92 -0.35 -36.66 12.41
C GLN A 92 -0.98 -35.32 12.91
N GLY A 93 -0.23 -34.54 13.69
CA GLY A 93 -0.73 -33.30 14.29
C GLY A 93 -1.81 -33.50 15.36
N ARG A 94 -1.98 -34.73 15.89
CA ARG A 94 -2.99 -35.04 16.92
C ARG A 94 -2.44 -34.75 18.30
N LEU A 95 -2.29 -33.46 18.63
CA LEU A 95 -1.69 -33.02 19.89
C LEU A 95 -2.37 -33.58 21.12
N ASP A 96 -3.70 -33.63 21.13
CA ASP A 96 -4.47 -34.10 22.30
C ASP A 96 -4.08 -35.53 22.70
N LEU A 97 -4.04 -36.43 21.71
CA LEU A 97 -3.63 -37.82 21.93
C LEU A 97 -2.15 -37.95 22.24
N ALA A 98 -1.29 -37.10 21.63
CA ALA A 98 0.12 -37.06 21.95
C ALA A 98 0.36 -36.65 23.42
N CYS A 99 -0.36 -35.61 23.89
CA CYS A 99 -0.30 -35.18 25.28
C CYS A 99 -0.84 -36.27 26.27
N GLU A 100 -1.94 -36.93 25.91
CA GLU A 100 -2.50 -38.02 26.70
C GLU A 100 -1.48 -39.16 26.89
N VAL A 101 -0.88 -39.61 25.77
CA VAL A 101 0.16 -40.65 25.80
C VAL A 101 1.37 -40.19 26.63
N PHE A 102 1.84 -38.96 26.41
CA PHE A 102 2.97 -38.40 27.17
C PHE A 102 2.70 -38.33 28.66
N ASN A 103 1.48 -38.01 29.09
CA ASN A 103 1.09 -37.92 30.50
C ASN A 103 0.97 -39.32 31.14
N LEU A 104 0.56 -40.32 30.35
CA LEU A 104 0.44 -41.72 30.82
C LEU A 104 1.80 -42.48 30.88
N MET A 105 2.88 -41.90 30.32
CA MET A 105 4.20 -42.53 30.35
C MET A 105 4.74 -42.63 31.78
N PRO A 106 5.11 -43.86 32.25
CA PRO A 106 5.67 -44.03 33.59
C PRO A 106 7.04 -43.35 33.76
N ASN A 107 7.87 -43.44 32.74
CA ASN A 107 9.19 -42.82 32.66
C ASN A 107 9.31 -42.04 31.35
N ARG A 108 9.90 -40.85 31.39
CA ARG A 108 10.10 -39.99 30.24
C ARG A 108 11.57 -39.76 30.00
N ASP A 109 12.03 -40.00 28.78
CA ASP A 109 13.41 -39.75 28.35
C ASP A 109 13.54 -38.49 27.50
N SER A 110 14.76 -38.18 27.07
CA SER A 110 15.02 -37.02 26.20
C SER A 110 14.27 -37.09 24.88
N VAL A 111 13.93 -38.29 24.37
CA VAL A 111 13.20 -38.48 23.10
C VAL A 111 11.73 -38.13 23.28
N SER A 112 11.08 -38.61 24.36
CA SER A 112 9.68 -38.31 24.65
C SER A 112 9.46 -36.80 24.86
N TRP A 113 10.32 -36.15 25.65
CA TRP A 113 10.29 -34.70 25.87
C TRP A 113 10.51 -33.92 24.57
N THR A 114 11.52 -34.29 23.77
CA THR A 114 11.79 -33.62 22.49
C THR A 114 10.63 -33.77 21.53
N THR A 115 10.03 -34.96 21.45
CA THR A 115 8.87 -35.21 20.55
C THR A 115 7.70 -34.30 20.91
N ILE A 116 7.34 -34.15 22.18
CA ILE A 116 6.22 -33.28 22.57
C ILE A 116 6.54 -31.80 22.34
N ILE A 117 7.78 -31.34 22.58
CA ILE A 117 8.24 -29.98 22.32
C ILE A 117 8.13 -29.66 20.83
N VAL A 118 8.62 -30.57 19.95
CA VAL A 118 8.53 -30.40 18.48
C VAL A 118 7.07 -30.37 18.04
N THR A 119 6.21 -31.24 18.60
CA THR A 119 4.77 -31.24 18.26
C THR A 119 4.09 -29.92 18.60
N TYR A 120 4.39 -29.31 19.76
CA TYR A 120 3.89 -27.99 20.10
C TYR A 120 4.36 -26.91 19.12
N ASN A 121 5.61 -27.01 18.63
CA ASN A 121 6.14 -26.07 17.63
C ASN A 121 5.44 -26.20 16.29
N GLU A 122 5.23 -27.42 15.78
CA GLU A 122 4.58 -27.68 14.50
C GLU A 122 3.14 -27.16 14.46
N ILE A 123 2.47 -27.13 15.62
CA ILE A 123 1.09 -26.62 15.76
C ILE A 123 1.07 -25.11 16.11
N GLY A 124 2.23 -24.45 16.23
CA GLY A 124 2.32 -23.02 16.54
C GLY A 124 2.08 -22.67 18.02
N ARG A 125 2.04 -23.66 18.93
CA ARG A 125 1.88 -23.41 20.37
C ARG A 125 3.22 -23.21 21.10
N PHE A 126 3.99 -22.25 20.65
CA PHE A 126 5.39 -22.00 21.06
C PHE A 126 5.57 -21.77 22.57
N LYS A 127 4.64 -21.08 23.23
CA LYS A 127 4.69 -20.87 24.70
C LYS A 127 4.66 -22.19 25.46
N ASN A 128 3.86 -23.15 24.97
CA ASN A 128 3.76 -24.47 25.60
C ASN A 128 5.04 -25.29 25.38
N ALA A 129 5.68 -25.20 24.20
CA ALA A 129 6.96 -25.81 23.92
C ALA A 129 8.06 -25.35 24.91
N ILE A 130 8.15 -24.03 25.14
CA ILE A 130 9.10 -23.47 26.14
C ILE A 130 8.77 -23.97 27.55
N ARG A 131 7.48 -24.05 27.91
CA ARG A 131 7.08 -24.59 29.23
C ARG A 131 7.50 -26.04 29.38
N MET A 132 7.28 -26.90 28.37
CA MET A 132 7.71 -28.30 28.39
C MET A 132 9.22 -28.43 28.54
N PHE A 133 10.01 -27.56 27.93
CA PHE A 133 11.46 -27.54 28.13
C PHE A 133 11.84 -27.23 29.58
N VAL A 134 11.17 -26.28 30.23
CA VAL A 134 11.42 -25.95 31.65
C VAL A 134 11.06 -27.11 32.54
N GLU A 135 9.94 -27.81 32.25
CA GLU A 135 9.53 -29.02 33.00
C GLU A 135 10.54 -30.17 32.80
N MET A 136 11.01 -30.39 31.55
CA MET A 136 12.06 -31.37 31.25
C MET A 136 13.33 -31.16 32.12
N VAL A 137 13.77 -29.90 32.22
CA VAL A 137 14.97 -29.55 33.01
C VAL A 137 14.70 -29.73 34.53
N LYS A 138 13.48 -29.44 35.00
CA LYS A 138 13.07 -29.71 36.39
C LYS A 138 13.05 -31.21 36.73
N ASP A 139 12.59 -32.03 35.80
CA ASP A 139 12.56 -33.50 35.92
C ASP A 139 13.97 -34.10 35.75
N GLN A 140 15.02 -33.29 35.72
CA GLN A 140 16.43 -33.68 35.61
C GLN A 140 16.76 -34.50 34.35
N VAL A 141 15.92 -34.43 33.30
CA VAL A 141 16.20 -35.07 32.02
C VAL A 141 17.03 -34.08 31.18
N LEU A 142 18.23 -34.54 30.77
CA LEU A 142 19.16 -33.70 30.02
C LEU A 142 18.64 -33.43 28.59
N PRO A 143 18.43 -32.16 28.22
CA PRO A 143 18.09 -31.79 26.85
C PRO A 143 19.21 -32.12 25.88
N THR A 144 18.82 -32.65 24.72
CA THR A 144 19.74 -32.90 23.59
C THR A 144 19.89 -31.66 22.70
N GLN A 145 20.85 -31.70 21.76
CA GLN A 145 20.98 -30.66 20.74
C GLN A 145 19.66 -30.40 19.99
N PHE A 146 18.89 -31.46 19.68
CA PHE A 146 17.60 -31.36 18.99
C PHE A 146 16.54 -30.69 19.86
N THR A 147 16.52 -30.95 21.16
CA THR A 147 15.63 -30.30 22.10
C THR A 147 15.91 -28.80 22.14
N VAL A 148 17.20 -28.43 22.31
CA VAL A 148 17.62 -27.01 22.41
C VAL A 148 17.34 -26.27 21.13
N THR A 149 17.64 -26.81 19.94
CA THR A 149 17.35 -26.17 18.67
C THR A 149 15.85 -25.95 18.48
N SER A 150 15.01 -26.89 18.89
CA SER A 150 13.55 -26.75 18.81
C SER A 150 13.01 -25.66 19.73
N VAL A 151 13.56 -25.55 20.95
CA VAL A 151 13.15 -24.48 21.90
C VAL A 151 13.63 -23.12 21.44
N LEU A 152 14.83 -23.03 20.89
CA LEU A 152 15.32 -21.77 20.28
C LEU A 152 14.45 -21.33 19.10
N ALA A 153 13.96 -22.27 18.29
CA ALA A 153 12.98 -21.98 17.25
C ALA A 153 11.67 -21.40 17.82
N SER A 154 11.18 -21.95 18.98
CA SER A 154 10.03 -21.39 19.68
C SER A 154 10.27 -19.95 20.18
N CYS A 155 11.45 -19.69 20.78
CA CYS A 155 11.82 -18.35 21.24
C CYS A 155 11.87 -17.35 20.07
N THR A 156 12.42 -17.80 18.93
CA THR A 156 12.48 -17.01 17.71
C THR A 156 11.10 -16.64 17.18
N ALA A 157 10.19 -17.63 17.12
CA ALA A 157 8.83 -17.44 16.63
C ALA A 157 7.98 -16.51 17.51
N LEU A 158 8.25 -16.50 18.82
CA LEU A 158 7.58 -15.59 19.78
C LEU A 158 8.24 -14.21 19.88
N GLY A 159 9.46 -14.03 19.37
CA GLY A 159 10.24 -12.82 19.63
C GLY A 159 10.68 -12.68 21.11
N ASP A 160 10.70 -13.79 21.87
CA ASP A 160 11.00 -13.77 23.31
C ASP A 160 12.50 -13.85 23.58
N LEU A 161 13.13 -12.66 23.62
CA LEU A 161 14.55 -12.50 23.93
C LEU A 161 14.91 -13.01 25.34
N SER A 162 14.02 -12.84 26.31
CA SER A 162 14.27 -13.24 27.70
C SER A 162 14.37 -14.76 27.83
N ALA A 163 13.44 -15.49 27.25
CA ALA A 163 13.50 -16.95 27.18
C ALA A 163 14.74 -17.42 26.40
N GLY A 164 15.04 -16.78 25.26
CA GLY A 164 16.23 -17.07 24.46
C GLY A 164 17.54 -16.92 25.25
N LYS A 165 17.71 -15.87 26.03
CA LYS A 165 18.88 -15.64 26.91
C LYS A 165 19.01 -16.72 28.00
N LYS A 166 17.90 -17.18 28.56
CA LYS A 166 17.90 -18.29 29.55
C LYS A 166 18.35 -19.60 28.90
N VAL A 167 17.84 -19.89 27.69
CA VAL A 167 18.29 -21.08 26.93
C VAL A 167 19.77 -20.97 26.57
N HIS A 168 20.26 -19.81 26.17
CA HIS A 168 21.68 -19.55 25.87
C HIS A 168 22.55 -19.81 27.13
N SER A 169 22.13 -19.31 28.29
CA SER A 169 22.83 -19.58 29.57
C SER A 169 22.88 -21.07 29.88
N PHE A 170 21.80 -21.80 29.58
CA PHE A 170 21.76 -23.27 29.75
C PHE A 170 22.75 -23.96 28.78
N VAL A 171 22.80 -23.52 27.50
CA VAL A 171 23.72 -24.05 26.48
C VAL A 171 25.18 -23.87 26.91
N LEU A 172 25.53 -22.73 27.49
CA LEU A 172 26.89 -22.47 28.00
C LEU A 172 27.23 -23.39 29.17
N LYS A 173 26.30 -23.58 30.12
CA LYS A 173 26.50 -24.43 31.31
C LYS A 173 26.64 -25.93 30.96
N THR A 174 25.96 -26.38 29.91
CA THR A 174 25.96 -27.82 29.52
C THR A 174 27.03 -28.16 28.49
N GLY A 175 27.81 -27.17 28.02
CA GLY A 175 28.85 -27.38 27.00
C GLY A 175 28.33 -27.61 25.59
N LEU A 176 27.02 -27.46 25.35
CA LEU A 176 26.40 -27.59 24.01
C LEU A 176 26.78 -26.49 23.05
N SER A 177 27.46 -25.44 23.52
CA SER A 177 28.02 -24.36 22.69
C SER A 177 29.08 -24.84 21.69
N GLY A 178 29.67 -26.03 21.86
CA GLY A 178 30.55 -26.65 20.86
C GLY A 178 29.82 -27.25 19.66
N CYS A 179 28.50 -27.38 19.72
CA CYS A 179 27.69 -27.96 18.67
C CYS A 179 27.25 -26.85 17.63
N VAL A 180 27.72 -26.96 16.38
CA VAL A 180 27.44 -25.96 15.32
C VAL A 180 25.95 -25.75 15.09
N ASN A 181 25.13 -26.81 15.18
CA ASN A 181 23.68 -26.68 14.99
C ASN A 181 23.01 -25.84 16.09
N VAL A 182 23.45 -26.00 17.33
CA VAL A 182 22.92 -25.25 18.49
C VAL A 182 23.37 -23.79 18.39
N THR A 183 24.64 -23.55 18.07
CA THR A 183 25.15 -22.17 17.92
C THR A 183 24.52 -21.44 16.72
N ASN A 184 24.26 -22.14 15.59
CA ASN A 184 23.50 -21.58 14.48
C ASN A 184 22.05 -21.24 14.88
N SER A 185 21.41 -22.05 15.71
CA SER A 185 20.06 -21.77 16.20
C SER A 185 20.04 -20.58 17.18
N LEU A 186 21.07 -20.44 18.02
CA LEU A 186 21.27 -19.27 18.88
C LEU A 186 21.51 -18.01 18.06
N LEU A 187 22.40 -18.09 17.06
CA LEU A 187 22.71 -17.00 16.16
C LEU A 187 21.44 -16.53 15.42
N ASN A 188 20.68 -17.46 14.86
CA ASN A 188 19.42 -17.17 14.17
C ASN A 188 18.36 -16.56 15.11
N MET A 189 18.29 -17.03 16.35
CA MET A 189 17.38 -16.49 17.36
C MET A 189 17.73 -15.03 17.66
N TYR A 190 18.99 -14.70 17.97
CA TYR A 190 19.40 -13.32 18.23
C TYR A 190 19.22 -12.42 16.99
N ALA A 191 19.58 -12.91 15.81
CA ALA A 191 19.41 -12.18 14.56
C ALA A 191 17.95 -11.80 14.28
N LYS A 192 17.02 -12.75 14.45
CA LYS A 192 15.59 -12.52 14.17
C LYS A 192 14.87 -11.70 15.25
N VAL A 193 15.33 -11.79 16.49
CA VAL A 193 14.76 -11.01 17.61
C VAL A 193 15.34 -9.58 17.66
N GLY A 194 16.39 -9.29 16.87
CA GLY A 194 16.97 -7.96 16.70
C GLY A 194 18.08 -7.61 17.71
N ASP A 195 18.65 -8.58 18.43
CA ASP A 195 19.82 -8.37 19.30
C ASP A 195 21.12 -8.61 18.50
N GLU A 196 21.48 -7.63 17.65
CA GLU A 196 22.63 -7.72 16.75
C GLU A 196 23.97 -7.89 17.49
N MET A 197 24.11 -7.25 18.64
CA MET A 197 25.32 -7.33 19.46
C MET A 197 25.57 -8.78 19.92
N MET A 198 24.53 -9.43 20.42
CA MET A 198 24.61 -10.83 20.85
C MET A 198 24.75 -11.78 19.66
N ALA A 199 24.08 -11.52 18.54
CA ALA A 199 24.25 -12.31 17.32
C ALA A 199 25.71 -12.31 16.87
N LYS A 200 26.33 -11.13 16.81
CA LYS A 200 27.75 -10.98 16.45
C LYS A 200 28.66 -11.70 17.45
N ALA A 201 28.43 -11.51 18.76
CA ALA A 201 29.23 -12.16 19.80
C ALA A 201 29.16 -13.71 19.68
N VAL A 202 27.98 -14.28 19.41
CA VAL A 202 27.83 -15.71 19.17
C VAL A 202 28.61 -16.16 17.93
N PHE A 203 28.49 -15.43 16.83
CA PHE A 203 29.19 -15.73 15.58
C PHE A 203 30.71 -15.67 15.74
N ASP A 204 31.22 -14.61 16.38
CA ASP A 204 32.65 -14.43 16.60
C ASP A 204 33.23 -15.54 17.51
N GLY A 205 32.45 -15.99 18.53
CA GLY A 205 32.78 -17.07 19.43
C GLY A 205 32.73 -18.48 18.85
N MET A 206 32.18 -18.65 17.64
CA MET A 206 32.12 -19.98 16.99
C MET A 206 33.50 -20.44 16.51
N ARG A 207 33.93 -21.62 17.01
CA ARG A 207 35.19 -22.25 16.56
C ARG A 207 35.13 -22.76 15.12
N LEU A 208 33.99 -23.36 14.76
CA LEU A 208 33.70 -23.87 13.42
C LEU A 208 32.50 -23.12 12.85
N LYS A 209 32.70 -22.46 11.72
CA LYS A 209 31.66 -21.75 10.97
C LYS A 209 31.39 -22.50 9.68
N ASN A 210 30.16 -22.89 9.45
CA ASN A 210 29.72 -23.49 8.18
C ASN A 210 28.95 -22.45 7.35
N VAL A 211 28.60 -22.81 6.11
CA VAL A 211 27.85 -21.92 5.19
C VAL A 211 26.57 -21.37 5.83
N SER A 212 25.86 -22.20 6.61
CA SER A 212 24.64 -21.77 7.33
C SER A 212 24.92 -20.69 8.37
N SER A 213 26.06 -20.75 9.10
CA SER A 213 26.44 -19.71 10.06
C SER A 213 26.65 -18.35 9.36
N TRP A 214 27.36 -18.37 8.25
CA TRP A 214 27.61 -17.17 7.42
C TRP A 214 26.31 -16.61 6.83
N ASN A 215 25.42 -17.48 6.32
CA ASN A 215 24.13 -17.08 5.77
C ASN A 215 23.26 -16.33 6.77
N VAL A 216 23.28 -16.71 8.04
CA VAL A 216 22.53 -15.98 9.08
C VAL A 216 23.11 -14.57 9.29
N VAL A 217 24.45 -14.41 9.31
CA VAL A 217 25.06 -13.08 9.50
C VAL A 217 24.85 -12.19 8.29
N VAL A 218 24.97 -12.74 7.07
CA VAL A 218 24.64 -12.00 5.83
C VAL A 218 23.18 -11.52 5.89
N SER A 219 22.24 -12.39 6.24
CA SER A 219 20.82 -12.04 6.36
C SER A 219 20.58 -10.98 7.44
N LEU A 220 21.29 -11.06 8.58
CA LEU A 220 21.21 -10.05 9.65
C LEU A 220 21.57 -8.66 9.14
N HIS A 221 22.72 -8.53 8.44
CA HIS A 221 23.15 -7.26 7.89
C HIS A 221 22.21 -6.72 6.80
N ILE A 222 21.63 -7.61 5.99
CA ILE A 222 20.61 -7.24 5.00
C ILE A 222 19.38 -6.66 5.66
N HIS A 223 18.83 -7.32 6.68
CA HIS A 223 17.63 -6.84 7.39
C HIS A 223 17.86 -5.53 8.15
N SER A 224 19.10 -5.29 8.58
CA SER A 224 19.51 -4.02 9.20
C SER A 224 19.82 -2.91 8.18
N GLY A 225 19.67 -3.15 6.89
CA GLY A 225 19.98 -2.20 5.81
C GLY A 225 21.48 -1.94 5.60
N ARG A 226 22.35 -2.73 6.24
CA ARG A 226 23.82 -2.58 6.16
C ARG A 226 24.39 -3.47 5.06
N LEU A 227 24.06 -3.15 3.80
CA LEU A 227 24.43 -3.97 2.66
C LEU A 227 25.95 -4.06 2.41
N ASP A 228 26.71 -3.02 2.76
CA ASP A 228 28.17 -3.03 2.65
C ASP A 228 28.78 -4.11 3.55
N LEU A 229 28.28 -4.25 4.78
CA LEU A 229 28.73 -5.29 5.70
C LEU A 229 28.28 -6.68 5.23
N ALA A 230 27.04 -6.81 4.73
CA ALA A 230 26.56 -8.06 4.16
C ALA A 230 27.45 -8.51 2.98
N ARG A 231 27.86 -7.57 2.11
CA ARG A 231 28.75 -7.82 0.99
C ARG A 231 30.15 -8.23 1.45
N ALA A 232 30.71 -7.53 2.42
CA ALA A 232 32.01 -7.86 2.98
C ALA A 232 32.04 -9.28 3.58
N GLN A 233 30.95 -9.66 4.28
CA GLN A 233 30.83 -11.03 4.83
C GLN A 233 30.68 -12.08 3.71
N PHE A 234 29.87 -11.79 2.70
CA PHE A 234 29.71 -12.65 1.53
C PHE A 234 31.05 -12.88 0.81
N ASP A 235 31.86 -11.83 0.64
CA ASP A 235 33.15 -11.92 -0.04
C ASP A 235 34.20 -12.71 0.77
N GLN A 236 34.10 -12.73 2.11
CA GLN A 236 34.94 -13.52 3.00
C GLN A 236 34.61 -15.02 3.00
N MET A 237 33.42 -15.42 2.50
CA MET A 237 33.04 -16.82 2.45
C MET A 237 33.86 -17.60 1.43
N ILE A 238 34.46 -18.70 1.84
CA ILE A 238 35.25 -19.61 0.97
C ILE A 238 34.28 -20.41 0.08
N GLU A 239 33.24 -20.96 0.68
CA GLU A 239 32.19 -21.74 0.00
C GLU A 239 30.88 -20.98 0.06
N ARG A 240 30.16 -20.94 -1.06
CA ARG A 240 28.85 -20.27 -1.19
C ARG A 240 27.86 -21.25 -1.77
N ASP A 241 26.73 -21.41 -1.13
CA ASP A 241 25.61 -22.21 -1.65
C ASP A 241 24.56 -21.34 -2.35
N VAL A 242 23.55 -21.96 -2.95
CA VAL A 242 22.45 -21.24 -3.62
C VAL A 242 21.73 -20.32 -2.66
N VAL A 243 21.61 -20.69 -1.36
CA VAL A 243 20.95 -19.88 -0.34
C VAL A 243 21.71 -18.59 -0.05
N THR A 244 23.06 -18.65 -0.06
CA THR A 244 23.93 -17.48 0.10
C THR A 244 23.69 -16.46 -1.01
N TRP A 245 23.71 -16.92 -2.27
CA TRP A 245 23.45 -16.06 -3.43
C TRP A 245 22.04 -15.49 -3.41
N ASN A 246 21.02 -16.33 -3.10
CA ASN A 246 19.63 -15.89 -2.99
C ASN A 246 19.43 -14.80 -1.94
N SER A 247 20.10 -14.94 -0.79
CA SER A 247 20.04 -13.95 0.28
C SER A 247 20.58 -12.59 -0.18
N MET A 248 21.71 -12.57 -0.90
CA MET A 248 22.27 -11.34 -1.42
C MET A 248 21.42 -10.73 -2.54
N ILE A 249 20.96 -11.53 -3.52
CA ILE A 249 20.12 -11.06 -4.63
C ILE A 249 18.82 -10.47 -4.08
N ALA A 250 18.13 -11.20 -3.22
CA ALA A 250 16.89 -10.74 -2.59
C ALA A 250 17.14 -9.52 -1.69
N GLY A 251 18.23 -9.51 -0.93
CA GLY A 251 18.59 -8.42 -0.04
C GLY A 251 18.89 -7.12 -0.78
N TYR A 252 19.63 -7.16 -1.87
CA TYR A 252 19.85 -6.00 -2.72
C TYR A 252 18.53 -5.49 -3.32
N SER A 253 17.70 -6.37 -3.89
CA SER A 253 16.43 -5.96 -4.50
C SER A 253 15.44 -5.38 -3.49
N GLN A 254 15.34 -5.96 -2.28
CA GLN A 254 14.45 -5.46 -1.21
C GLN A 254 14.85 -4.06 -0.70
N ASN A 255 16.14 -3.73 -0.78
CA ASN A 255 16.66 -2.43 -0.36
C ASN A 255 16.80 -1.43 -1.53
N GLY A 256 16.27 -1.75 -2.73
CA GLY A 256 16.26 -0.85 -3.88
C GLY A 256 17.55 -0.79 -4.69
N TYR A 257 18.49 -1.70 -4.44
CA TYR A 257 19.74 -1.82 -5.19
C TYR A 257 19.62 -2.90 -6.28
N ASP A 258 18.67 -2.69 -7.19
CA ASP A 258 18.27 -3.71 -8.17
C ASP A 258 19.35 -3.99 -9.23
N PHE A 259 20.21 -3.01 -9.56
CA PHE A 259 21.36 -3.24 -10.47
C PHE A 259 22.39 -4.17 -9.85
N GLU A 260 22.70 -3.99 -8.57
CA GLU A 260 23.60 -4.84 -7.80
C GLU A 260 23.03 -6.25 -7.67
N ALA A 261 21.71 -6.39 -7.46
CA ALA A 261 21.03 -7.68 -7.46
C ALA A 261 21.21 -8.44 -8.77
N LEU A 262 21.05 -7.76 -9.92
CA LEU A 262 21.30 -8.35 -11.24
C LEU A 262 22.76 -8.68 -11.46
N GLY A 263 23.69 -7.84 -10.98
CA GLY A 263 25.13 -8.11 -10.98
C GLY A 263 25.48 -9.36 -10.20
N MET A 264 24.87 -9.57 -9.05
CA MET A 264 25.04 -10.79 -8.24
C MET A 264 24.52 -12.02 -8.99
N PHE A 265 23.35 -11.94 -9.62
CA PHE A 265 22.83 -13.03 -10.45
C PHE A 265 23.75 -13.37 -11.61
N ALA A 266 24.27 -12.36 -12.33
CA ALA A 266 25.23 -12.57 -13.41
C ALA A 266 26.53 -13.24 -12.93
N ASN A 267 27.00 -12.90 -11.71
CA ASN A 267 28.18 -13.55 -11.13
C ASN A 267 27.87 -14.98 -10.66
N MET A 268 26.68 -15.26 -10.14
CA MET A 268 26.25 -16.62 -9.82
C MET A 268 26.24 -17.52 -11.06
N LEU A 269 25.80 -17.01 -12.20
CA LEU A 269 25.81 -17.77 -13.49
C LEU A 269 27.20 -18.10 -14.02
N LYS A 270 28.27 -17.40 -13.59
CA LYS A 270 29.66 -17.72 -13.95
C LYS A 270 30.18 -18.93 -13.18
N ASP A 271 29.58 -19.25 -12.04
CA ASP A 271 29.93 -20.43 -11.27
C ASP A 271 29.16 -21.64 -11.83
N SER A 272 29.84 -22.43 -12.62
CA SER A 272 29.28 -23.61 -13.29
C SER A 272 28.83 -24.73 -12.32
N SER A 273 29.23 -24.67 -11.05
CA SER A 273 28.83 -25.64 -10.01
C SER A 273 27.45 -25.37 -9.45
N LEU A 274 26.93 -24.12 -9.59
CA LEU A 274 25.68 -23.69 -9.02
C LEU A 274 24.60 -23.47 -10.08
N LYS A 275 23.40 -23.97 -9.83
CA LYS A 275 22.23 -23.72 -10.66
C LYS A 275 21.23 -22.82 -9.91
N PRO A 276 20.76 -21.73 -10.53
CA PRO A 276 19.68 -20.93 -9.96
C PRO A 276 18.46 -21.78 -9.64
N ASP A 277 17.84 -21.51 -8.49
CA ASP A 277 16.60 -22.13 -8.11
C ASP A 277 15.40 -21.18 -8.33
N LYS A 278 14.19 -21.63 -7.96
CA LYS A 278 12.98 -20.83 -8.10
C LYS A 278 13.01 -19.50 -7.33
N PHE A 279 13.73 -19.45 -6.20
CA PHE A 279 13.86 -18.24 -5.40
C PHE A 279 14.85 -17.25 -6.03
N THR A 280 15.95 -17.76 -6.59
CA THR A 280 16.90 -16.95 -7.40
C THR A 280 16.17 -16.24 -8.52
N LEU A 281 15.43 -17.02 -9.34
CA LEU A 281 14.74 -16.49 -10.52
C LEU A 281 13.65 -15.50 -10.15
N ALA A 282 12.86 -15.79 -9.11
CA ALA A 282 11.80 -14.90 -8.63
C ALA A 282 12.38 -13.55 -8.12
N SER A 283 13.48 -13.59 -7.33
CA SER A 283 14.11 -12.36 -6.83
C SER A 283 14.76 -11.55 -7.96
N THR A 284 15.37 -12.21 -8.94
CA THR A 284 15.96 -11.56 -10.11
C THR A 284 14.90 -10.89 -10.99
N LEU A 285 13.75 -11.57 -11.21
CA LEU A 285 12.62 -10.99 -11.93
C LEU A 285 12.00 -9.81 -11.19
N SER A 286 11.97 -9.85 -9.85
CA SER A 286 11.55 -8.71 -9.04
C SER A 286 12.45 -7.49 -9.22
N ALA A 287 13.76 -7.68 -9.23
CA ALA A 287 14.74 -6.63 -9.53
C ALA A 287 14.56 -6.04 -10.94
N CYS A 288 14.32 -6.89 -11.95
CA CYS A 288 14.00 -6.43 -13.31
C CYS A 288 12.71 -5.58 -13.36
N ALA A 289 11.70 -5.99 -12.59
CA ALA A 289 10.43 -5.29 -12.51
C ALA A 289 10.58 -3.89 -11.89
N ASN A 290 11.38 -3.77 -10.83
CA ASN A 290 11.66 -2.50 -10.15
C ASN A 290 12.45 -1.52 -11.03
N LEU A 291 13.33 -2.03 -11.87
CA LEU A 291 14.11 -1.21 -12.84
C LEU A 291 13.29 -0.79 -14.07
N GLU A 292 12.08 -1.27 -14.23
CA GLU A 292 11.19 -1.01 -15.38
C GLU A 292 11.85 -1.30 -16.74
N LYS A 293 12.80 -2.25 -16.80
CA LYS A 293 13.56 -2.59 -18.02
C LYS A 293 13.06 -3.87 -18.68
N LEU A 294 12.16 -3.75 -19.63
CA LEU A 294 11.58 -4.87 -20.39
C LEU A 294 12.62 -5.80 -21.02
N LYS A 295 13.75 -5.26 -21.51
CA LYS A 295 14.82 -6.06 -22.13
C LYS A 295 15.44 -7.07 -21.17
N LEU A 296 15.68 -6.68 -19.92
CA LEU A 296 16.23 -7.55 -18.89
C LEU A 296 15.25 -8.66 -18.52
N GLY A 297 13.98 -8.32 -18.32
CA GLY A 297 12.92 -9.31 -18.07
C GLY A 297 12.81 -10.34 -19.19
N LYS A 298 12.91 -9.94 -20.47
CA LYS A 298 12.95 -10.85 -21.62
C LYS A 298 14.19 -11.77 -21.62
N GLN A 299 15.35 -11.28 -21.21
CA GLN A 299 16.57 -12.09 -21.10
C GLN A 299 16.43 -13.17 -20.03
N ILE A 300 15.91 -12.83 -18.85
CA ILE A 300 15.67 -13.80 -17.78
C ILE A 300 14.61 -14.83 -18.21
N HIS A 301 13.54 -14.37 -18.85
CA HIS A 301 12.51 -15.27 -19.40
C HIS A 301 13.09 -16.24 -20.43
N ALA A 302 13.95 -15.76 -21.36
CA ALA A 302 14.64 -16.60 -22.32
C ALA A 302 15.58 -17.61 -21.63
N TYR A 303 16.23 -17.23 -20.53
CA TYR A 303 17.03 -18.15 -19.71
C TYR A 303 16.17 -19.26 -19.11
N ILE A 304 15.03 -18.92 -18.51
CA ILE A 304 14.06 -19.87 -17.93
C ILE A 304 13.60 -20.87 -18.99
N MET A 305 13.25 -20.39 -20.18
CA MET A 305 12.81 -21.25 -21.30
C MET A 305 13.91 -22.19 -21.80
N ARG A 306 15.17 -21.71 -21.88
CA ARG A 306 16.30 -22.54 -22.34
C ARG A 306 16.72 -23.62 -21.34
N THR A 307 16.51 -23.37 -20.05
CA THR A 307 16.89 -24.31 -18.99
C THR A 307 15.77 -25.28 -18.65
N GLU A 308 14.66 -25.24 -19.43
CA GLU A 308 13.43 -26.04 -19.21
C GLU A 308 12.95 -25.97 -17.75
N PHE A 309 13.19 -24.82 -17.11
CA PHE A 309 12.76 -24.62 -15.74
C PHE A 309 11.25 -24.49 -15.67
N ASP A 310 10.64 -25.14 -14.70
CA ASP A 310 9.19 -25.05 -14.49
C ASP A 310 8.77 -23.60 -14.21
N ALA A 311 8.16 -22.96 -15.19
CA ALA A 311 7.66 -21.60 -15.13
C ALA A 311 6.31 -21.50 -14.39
N THR A 312 5.87 -22.55 -13.70
CA THR A 312 4.67 -22.55 -12.87
C THR A 312 4.95 -22.04 -11.44
N GLY A 313 3.91 -21.75 -10.70
CA GLY A 313 4.04 -21.34 -9.29
C GLY A 313 4.80 -20.03 -9.08
N PRO A 314 5.79 -19.97 -8.18
CA PRO A 314 6.47 -18.71 -7.82
C PRO A 314 7.18 -18.02 -8.98
N VAL A 315 7.77 -18.77 -9.90
CA VAL A 315 8.48 -18.22 -11.06
C VAL A 315 7.51 -17.66 -12.08
N GLY A 316 6.41 -18.36 -12.34
CA GLY A 316 5.33 -17.87 -13.22
C GLY A 316 4.70 -16.59 -12.68
N ASN A 317 4.42 -16.53 -11.39
CA ASN A 317 3.92 -15.31 -10.74
C ASN A 317 4.90 -14.15 -10.85
N ALA A 318 6.21 -14.40 -10.66
CA ALA A 318 7.25 -13.41 -10.80
C ALA A 318 7.40 -12.89 -12.24
N LEU A 319 7.26 -13.78 -13.26
CA LEU A 319 7.25 -13.41 -14.67
C LEU A 319 6.04 -12.52 -15.00
N ILE A 320 4.85 -12.92 -14.57
CA ILE A 320 3.62 -12.14 -14.76
C ILE A 320 3.78 -10.77 -14.10
N SER A 321 4.28 -10.73 -12.85
CA SER A 321 4.51 -9.48 -12.12
C SER A 321 5.55 -8.59 -12.81
N CYS A 322 6.63 -9.18 -13.31
CA CYS A 322 7.66 -8.45 -14.05
C CYS A 322 7.06 -7.80 -15.29
N TYR A 323 6.40 -8.56 -16.15
CA TYR A 323 5.81 -8.02 -17.38
C TYR A 323 4.68 -7.03 -17.13
N ALA A 324 3.83 -7.26 -16.14
CA ALA A 324 2.76 -6.34 -15.75
C ALA A 324 3.31 -4.98 -15.30
N LYS A 325 4.40 -4.96 -14.51
CA LYS A 325 5.02 -3.71 -14.05
C LYS A 325 5.77 -2.94 -15.15
N VAL A 326 6.38 -3.66 -16.09
CA VAL A 326 7.24 -3.07 -17.13
C VAL A 326 6.45 -2.67 -18.39
N GLY A 327 5.13 -2.78 -18.36
CA GLY A 327 4.25 -2.43 -19.51
C GLY A 327 4.13 -3.52 -20.57
N GLY A 328 4.67 -4.72 -20.34
CA GLY A 328 4.55 -5.88 -21.24
C GLY A 328 3.30 -6.74 -20.94
N VAL A 329 2.17 -6.13 -20.66
CA VAL A 329 0.97 -6.81 -20.13
C VAL A 329 0.43 -7.88 -21.06
N GLU A 330 0.55 -7.70 -22.39
CA GLU A 330 0.17 -8.71 -23.39
C GLU A 330 1.00 -10.00 -23.26
N ILE A 331 2.30 -9.87 -22.91
CA ILE A 331 3.16 -11.05 -22.69
C ILE A 331 2.74 -11.74 -21.39
N ALA A 332 2.44 -10.96 -20.34
CA ALA A 332 1.94 -11.49 -19.08
C ALA A 332 0.62 -12.26 -19.30
N GLN A 333 -0.30 -11.74 -20.11
CA GLN A 333 -1.54 -12.41 -20.47
C GLN A 333 -1.29 -13.74 -21.19
N LYS A 334 -0.40 -13.76 -22.19
CA LYS A 334 -0.03 -15.00 -22.89
C LYS A 334 0.54 -16.07 -21.95
N ILE A 335 1.37 -15.66 -20.98
CA ILE A 335 1.88 -16.59 -19.96
C ILE A 335 0.73 -17.16 -19.12
N VAL A 336 -0.25 -16.33 -18.73
CA VAL A 336 -1.45 -16.78 -18.01
C VAL A 336 -2.26 -17.78 -18.83
N GLU A 337 -2.49 -17.49 -20.11
CA GLU A 337 -3.25 -18.36 -21.02
C GLU A 337 -2.56 -19.71 -21.28
N GLN A 338 -1.24 -19.72 -21.44
CA GLN A 338 -0.43 -20.93 -21.68
C GLN A 338 -0.28 -21.82 -20.45
N SER A 339 -0.27 -21.23 -19.23
CA SER A 339 -0.08 -21.98 -17.99
C SER A 339 -1.28 -22.84 -17.58
N GLY A 340 -2.43 -22.73 -18.27
CA GLY A 340 -3.68 -23.41 -17.94
C GLY A 340 -4.31 -22.87 -16.64
N ILE A 341 -5.60 -22.57 -16.68
CA ILE A 341 -6.36 -21.89 -15.60
C ILE A 341 -6.28 -22.60 -14.23
N SER A 342 -5.91 -23.89 -14.22
CA SER A 342 -5.91 -24.74 -13.01
C SER A 342 -4.74 -24.50 -12.05
N TYR A 343 -3.63 -23.89 -12.51
CA TYR A 343 -2.40 -23.71 -11.70
C TYR A 343 -2.14 -22.27 -11.28
N LEU A 344 -2.89 -21.30 -11.79
CA LEU A 344 -2.73 -19.89 -11.46
C LEU A 344 -3.62 -19.54 -10.27
N ASN A 345 -2.96 -19.11 -9.21
CA ASN A 345 -3.63 -18.60 -8.02
C ASN A 345 -4.19 -17.18 -8.27
N VAL A 346 -5.07 -16.74 -7.41
CA VAL A 346 -5.66 -15.37 -7.40
C VAL A 346 -4.59 -14.28 -7.55
N ILE A 347 -3.36 -14.53 -7.05
CA ILE A 347 -2.23 -13.59 -7.10
C ILE A 347 -1.82 -13.26 -8.54
N ALA A 348 -1.73 -14.26 -9.44
CA ALA A 348 -1.35 -14.03 -10.83
C ALA A 348 -2.40 -13.18 -11.57
N PHE A 349 -3.67 -13.48 -11.36
CA PHE A 349 -4.78 -12.74 -11.98
C PHE A 349 -4.88 -11.31 -11.43
N THR A 350 -4.73 -11.10 -10.11
CA THR A 350 -4.73 -9.77 -9.51
C THR A 350 -3.52 -8.92 -9.96
N THR A 351 -2.37 -9.56 -10.18
CA THR A 351 -1.18 -8.88 -10.71
C THR A 351 -1.38 -8.45 -12.17
N LEU A 352 -1.99 -9.32 -12.99
CA LEU A 352 -2.31 -8.99 -14.38
C LEU A 352 -3.37 -7.90 -14.47
N LEU A 353 -4.37 -7.95 -13.62
CA LEU A 353 -5.40 -6.92 -13.46
C LEU A 353 -4.76 -5.57 -13.12
N ASP A 354 -3.86 -5.52 -12.13
CA ASP A 354 -3.11 -4.30 -11.76
C ASP A 354 -2.26 -3.77 -12.93
N GLY A 355 -1.67 -4.66 -13.71
CA GLY A 355 -0.93 -4.30 -14.94
C GLY A 355 -1.81 -3.58 -15.97
N TYR A 356 -3.00 -4.09 -16.26
CA TYR A 356 -3.94 -3.45 -17.18
C TYR A 356 -4.46 -2.11 -16.64
N ILE A 357 -4.71 -2.03 -15.33
CA ILE A 357 -5.11 -0.79 -14.67
C ILE A 357 -4.06 0.31 -14.87
N LYS A 358 -2.78 -0.02 -14.67
CA LYS A 358 -1.68 0.95 -14.80
C LYS A 358 -1.49 1.53 -16.19
N ILE A 359 -1.75 0.73 -17.23
CA ILE A 359 -1.72 1.23 -18.61
C ILE A 359 -3.03 1.94 -19.04
N GLY A 360 -4.03 2.00 -18.15
CA GLY A 360 -5.31 2.67 -18.39
C GLY A 360 -6.32 1.83 -19.19
N ASP A 361 -6.02 0.56 -19.48
CA ASP A 361 -6.93 -0.32 -20.22
C ASP A 361 -7.83 -1.11 -19.25
N ILE A 362 -8.90 -0.47 -18.85
CA ILE A 362 -9.85 -1.02 -17.86
C ILE A 362 -10.70 -2.16 -18.40
N GLY A 363 -10.91 -2.23 -19.72
CA GLY A 363 -11.74 -3.27 -20.34
C GLY A 363 -11.23 -4.69 -20.09
N PRO A 364 -10.00 -5.03 -20.43
CA PRO A 364 -9.38 -6.32 -20.07
C PRO A 364 -9.31 -6.56 -18.57
N ALA A 365 -8.97 -5.54 -17.76
CA ALA A 365 -8.94 -5.67 -16.31
C ALA A 365 -10.30 -6.14 -15.76
N ARG A 366 -11.40 -5.55 -16.25
CA ARG A 366 -12.76 -5.93 -15.89
C ARG A 366 -13.09 -7.38 -16.32
N ARG A 367 -12.73 -7.78 -17.54
CA ARG A 367 -12.95 -9.17 -18.00
C ARG A 367 -12.21 -10.18 -17.13
N ILE A 368 -10.96 -9.89 -16.74
CA ILE A 368 -10.18 -10.74 -15.82
C ILE A 368 -10.87 -10.83 -14.47
N PHE A 369 -11.29 -9.70 -13.91
CA PHE A 369 -12.01 -9.66 -12.64
C PHE A 369 -13.31 -10.50 -12.70
N ASP A 370 -14.08 -10.39 -13.79
CA ASP A 370 -15.34 -11.11 -13.95
C ASP A 370 -15.13 -12.63 -14.16
N SER A 371 -13.97 -13.04 -14.70
CA SER A 371 -13.61 -14.46 -14.90
C SER A 371 -13.20 -15.18 -13.60
N LEU A 372 -12.85 -14.45 -12.54
CA LEU A 372 -12.49 -15.04 -11.25
C LEU A 372 -13.73 -15.67 -10.58
N ARG A 373 -13.65 -16.96 -10.28
CA ARG A 373 -14.72 -17.70 -9.56
C ARG A 373 -14.81 -17.26 -8.10
N ASP A 374 -13.64 -17.23 -7.41
CA ASP A 374 -13.52 -16.80 -6.02
C ASP A 374 -12.76 -15.48 -5.99
N ARG A 375 -13.50 -14.38 -5.81
CA ARG A 375 -12.94 -13.03 -5.73
C ARG A 375 -12.64 -12.70 -4.28
N ASP A 376 -11.36 -12.64 -3.93
CA ASP A 376 -10.93 -12.22 -2.60
C ASP A 376 -10.97 -10.69 -2.44
N VAL A 377 -10.76 -10.20 -1.20
CA VAL A 377 -10.74 -8.76 -0.90
C VAL A 377 -9.71 -8.02 -1.74
N VAL A 378 -8.60 -8.68 -2.11
CA VAL A 378 -7.51 -8.05 -2.87
C VAL A 378 -7.95 -7.77 -4.30
N ALA A 379 -8.60 -8.74 -4.97
CA ALA A 379 -9.13 -8.57 -6.33
C ALA A 379 -10.19 -7.46 -6.41
N TRP A 380 -11.12 -7.42 -5.46
CA TRP A 380 -12.12 -6.37 -5.37
C TRP A 380 -11.48 -5.00 -5.15
N THR A 381 -10.53 -4.90 -4.21
CA THR A 381 -9.85 -3.64 -3.91
C THR A 381 -9.02 -3.15 -5.09
N ALA A 382 -8.29 -4.04 -5.76
CA ALA A 382 -7.51 -3.69 -6.95
C ALA A 382 -8.40 -3.10 -8.05
N MET A 383 -9.55 -3.71 -8.33
CA MET A 383 -10.47 -3.20 -9.36
C MET A 383 -11.11 -1.86 -8.95
N LEU A 384 -11.44 -1.67 -7.67
CA LEU A 384 -11.93 -0.39 -7.13
C LEU A 384 -10.90 0.73 -7.26
N VAL A 385 -9.64 0.46 -6.91
CA VAL A 385 -8.51 1.38 -7.08
C VAL A 385 -8.29 1.67 -8.56
N GLY A 386 -8.41 0.65 -9.42
CA GLY A 386 -8.29 0.80 -10.86
C GLY A 386 -9.33 1.76 -11.45
N TYR A 387 -10.57 1.65 -11.05
CA TYR A 387 -11.61 2.59 -11.45
C TYR A 387 -11.34 3.99 -10.93
N GLU A 388 -10.88 4.14 -9.68
CA GLU A 388 -10.54 5.43 -9.09
C GLU A 388 -9.40 6.14 -9.85
N GLN A 389 -8.30 5.43 -10.11
CA GLN A 389 -7.13 5.98 -10.81
C GLN A 389 -7.44 6.41 -12.24
N ASN A 390 -8.40 5.74 -12.89
CA ASN A 390 -8.83 6.05 -14.25
C ASN A 390 -10.05 6.99 -14.30
N GLY A 391 -10.45 7.58 -13.18
CA GLY A 391 -11.54 8.55 -13.10
C GLY A 391 -12.95 7.98 -13.28
N LEU A 392 -13.09 6.64 -13.31
CA LEU A 392 -14.36 5.93 -13.46
C LEU A 392 -15.07 5.78 -12.10
N ASN A 393 -15.26 6.91 -11.42
CA ASN A 393 -15.74 6.97 -10.06
C ASN A 393 -17.16 6.38 -9.87
N LYS A 394 -18.02 6.48 -10.90
CA LYS A 394 -19.38 5.90 -10.85
C LYS A 394 -19.31 4.38 -10.83
N ASP A 395 -18.48 3.80 -11.69
CA ASP A 395 -18.29 2.35 -11.78
C ASP A 395 -17.67 1.79 -10.49
N ALA A 396 -16.76 2.56 -9.86
CA ALA A 396 -16.21 2.23 -8.54
C ALA A 396 -17.32 2.15 -7.46
N VAL A 397 -18.24 3.10 -7.43
CA VAL A 397 -19.36 3.09 -6.46
C VAL A 397 -20.29 1.89 -6.70
N GLU A 398 -20.59 1.55 -7.95
CA GLU A 398 -21.42 0.39 -8.30
C GLU A 398 -20.73 -0.92 -7.93
N LEU A 399 -19.44 -1.03 -8.23
CA LEU A 399 -18.64 -2.21 -7.88
C LEU A 399 -18.58 -2.38 -6.35
N PHE A 400 -18.39 -1.30 -5.60
CA PHE A 400 -18.38 -1.36 -4.12
C PHE A 400 -19.74 -1.79 -3.56
N ARG A 401 -20.85 -1.36 -4.14
CA ARG A 401 -22.19 -1.83 -3.76
C ARG A 401 -22.33 -3.35 -3.97
N SER A 402 -21.82 -3.87 -5.09
CA SER A 402 -21.79 -5.30 -5.36
C SER A 402 -20.91 -6.05 -4.38
N MET A 403 -19.72 -5.53 -4.04
CA MET A 403 -18.85 -6.10 -3.01
C MET A 403 -19.55 -6.21 -1.65
N VAL A 404 -20.29 -5.18 -1.24
CA VAL A 404 -21.01 -5.17 0.06
C VAL A 404 -22.17 -6.16 0.09
N ARG A 405 -22.81 -6.43 -1.07
CA ARG A 405 -23.95 -7.37 -1.16
C ARG A 405 -23.50 -8.84 -1.24
N GLU A 406 -22.50 -9.14 -2.03
CA GLU A 406 -22.18 -10.49 -2.51
C GLU A 406 -20.73 -10.88 -2.25
N GLY A 407 -19.88 -9.92 -1.97
CA GLY A 407 -18.44 -10.10 -1.83
C GLY A 407 -17.97 -10.26 -0.38
N PRO A 408 -16.67 -10.31 -0.20
CA PRO A 408 -16.04 -10.32 1.11
C PRO A 408 -16.22 -8.97 1.83
N LYS A 409 -16.07 -8.98 3.15
CA LYS A 409 -16.12 -7.74 3.94
C LYS A 409 -15.00 -6.79 3.54
N PRO A 410 -15.31 -5.50 3.26
CA PRO A 410 -14.29 -4.50 2.99
C PRO A 410 -13.29 -4.35 4.14
N ASN A 411 -12.00 -4.27 3.79
CA ASN A 411 -10.93 -4.01 4.73
C ASN A 411 -10.52 -2.51 4.71
N ASN A 412 -9.52 -2.14 5.51
CA ASN A 412 -9.00 -0.78 5.58
C ASN A 412 -8.54 -0.23 4.22
N TYR A 413 -7.93 -1.05 3.36
CA TYR A 413 -7.51 -0.63 2.00
C TYR A 413 -8.70 -0.35 1.10
N THR A 414 -9.71 -1.22 1.11
CA THR A 414 -10.96 -1.02 0.35
C THR A 414 -11.67 0.25 0.77
N LEU A 415 -11.80 0.48 2.09
CA LEU A 415 -12.45 1.67 2.63
C LEU A 415 -11.67 2.94 2.31
N SER A 416 -10.33 2.91 2.38
CA SER A 416 -9.48 4.04 1.99
C SER A 416 -9.64 4.39 0.50
N ALA A 417 -9.67 3.39 -0.38
CA ALA A 417 -9.92 3.58 -1.82
C ALA A 417 -11.31 4.22 -2.07
N MET A 418 -12.35 3.73 -1.40
CA MET A 418 -13.69 4.30 -1.54
C MET A 418 -13.83 5.71 -0.95
N LEU A 419 -13.06 6.06 0.08
CA LEU A 419 -12.94 7.44 0.56
C LEU A 419 -12.23 8.32 -0.45
N SER A 420 -11.23 7.81 -1.18
CA SER A 420 -10.59 8.52 -2.29
C SER A 420 -11.57 8.77 -3.45
N VAL A 421 -12.36 7.78 -3.84
CA VAL A 421 -13.46 7.92 -4.81
C VAL A 421 -14.45 9.02 -4.35
N SER A 422 -14.86 8.99 -3.08
CA SER A 422 -15.77 10.01 -2.52
C SER A 422 -15.14 11.40 -2.52
N SER A 423 -13.82 11.48 -2.32
CA SER A 423 -13.03 12.72 -2.43
C SER A 423 -13.02 13.29 -3.85
N SER A 424 -12.83 12.42 -4.85
CA SER A 424 -12.79 12.80 -6.27
C SER A 424 -14.17 13.27 -6.76
N LEU A 425 -15.24 12.62 -6.27
CA LEU A 425 -16.62 13.05 -6.51
C LEU A 425 -17.02 14.30 -5.71
N ALA A 426 -16.20 14.73 -4.75
CA ALA A 426 -16.53 15.76 -3.77
C ALA A 426 -17.88 15.51 -3.05
N SER A 427 -18.28 14.25 -2.89
CA SER A 427 -19.55 13.83 -2.34
C SER A 427 -19.47 13.58 -0.84
N LEU A 428 -20.02 14.52 -0.06
CA LEU A 428 -20.03 14.42 1.39
C LEU A 428 -20.90 13.25 1.88
N ASP A 429 -22.00 12.96 1.20
CA ASP A 429 -22.95 11.93 1.62
C ASP A 429 -22.38 10.54 1.41
N HIS A 430 -21.75 10.26 0.26
CA HIS A 430 -21.03 9.01 0.06
C HIS A 430 -19.89 8.86 1.08
N GLY A 431 -19.11 9.93 1.30
CA GLY A 431 -18.04 9.91 2.30
C GLY A 431 -18.53 9.58 3.70
N LYS A 432 -19.67 10.14 4.13
CA LYS A 432 -20.29 9.80 5.43
C LYS A 432 -20.77 8.35 5.51
N GLN A 433 -21.33 7.80 4.42
CA GLN A 433 -21.73 6.40 4.36
C GLN A 433 -20.56 5.45 4.53
N ILE A 434 -19.43 5.73 3.84
CA ILE A 434 -18.19 4.96 3.98
C ILE A 434 -17.62 5.11 5.39
N HIS A 435 -17.62 6.32 5.96
CA HIS A 435 -17.19 6.56 7.34
C HIS A 435 -18.03 5.74 8.34
N ALA A 436 -19.36 5.74 8.18
CA ALA A 436 -20.24 4.92 9.01
C ALA A 436 -19.98 3.41 8.83
N SER A 437 -19.61 2.95 7.62
CA SER A 437 -19.18 1.58 7.38
C SER A 437 -17.88 1.26 8.12
N ALA A 438 -16.87 2.15 8.04
CA ALA A 438 -15.61 2.03 8.75
C ALA A 438 -15.79 1.96 10.28
N LEU A 439 -16.71 2.75 10.84
CA LEU A 439 -17.02 2.70 12.27
C LEU A 439 -17.65 1.34 12.67
N ARG A 440 -18.59 0.82 11.87
CA ARG A 440 -19.24 -0.47 12.14
C ARG A 440 -18.28 -1.66 12.02
N SER A 441 -17.32 -1.62 11.11
CA SER A 441 -16.31 -2.67 10.94
C SER A 441 -15.13 -2.58 11.92
N GLY A 442 -15.03 -1.48 12.70
CA GLY A 442 -13.88 -1.21 13.58
C GLY A 442 -12.63 -0.66 12.84
N GLU A 443 -12.69 -0.50 11.52
CA GLU A 443 -11.57 -0.06 10.69
C GLU A 443 -11.33 1.45 10.75
N ALA A 444 -12.24 2.22 11.33
CA ALA A 444 -12.09 3.68 11.49
C ALA A 444 -10.87 4.07 12.34
N SER A 445 -10.37 3.17 13.18
CA SER A 445 -9.15 3.37 13.97
C SER A 445 -7.86 3.10 13.19
N SER A 446 -7.95 2.53 12.00
CA SER A 446 -6.81 2.34 11.09
C SER A 446 -6.30 3.70 10.61
N LEU A 447 -4.98 3.89 10.63
CA LEU A 447 -4.36 5.17 10.24
C LEU A 447 -4.60 5.52 8.77
N SER A 448 -4.58 4.51 7.88
CA SER A 448 -4.87 4.69 6.45
C SER A 448 -6.29 5.21 6.21
N VAL A 449 -7.29 4.64 6.91
CA VAL A 449 -8.69 5.07 6.82
C VAL A 449 -8.86 6.48 7.40
N SER A 450 -8.22 6.77 8.54
CA SER A 450 -8.30 8.09 9.18
C SER A 450 -7.69 9.18 8.29
N ASN A 451 -6.53 8.93 7.65
CA ASN A 451 -5.90 9.86 6.72
C ASN A 451 -6.77 10.08 5.46
N ALA A 452 -7.38 9.01 4.94
CA ALA A 452 -8.33 9.09 3.84
C ALA A 452 -9.60 9.88 4.24
N LEU A 453 -10.10 9.73 5.47
CA LEU A 453 -11.22 10.51 6.01
C LEU A 453 -10.89 12.01 6.11
N ILE A 454 -9.70 12.37 6.59
CA ILE A 454 -9.25 13.78 6.63
C ILE A 454 -9.30 14.38 5.22
N THR A 455 -8.73 13.68 4.24
CA THR A 455 -8.71 14.12 2.83
C THR A 455 -10.12 14.18 2.25
N MET A 456 -10.97 13.18 2.49
CA MET A 456 -12.34 13.13 2.00
C MET A 456 -13.17 14.29 2.56
N TYR A 457 -13.15 14.51 3.88
CA TYR A 457 -13.90 15.61 4.48
C TYR A 457 -13.41 16.98 4.01
N SER A 458 -12.09 17.15 3.86
CA SER A 458 -11.52 18.36 3.28
C SER A 458 -12.03 18.59 1.87
N LYS A 459 -11.86 17.64 0.95
CA LYS A 459 -12.27 17.77 -0.44
C LYS A 459 -13.79 17.89 -0.64
N ALA A 460 -14.59 17.42 0.32
CA ALA A 460 -16.02 17.60 0.37
C ALA A 460 -16.47 18.94 1.03
N GLY A 461 -15.53 19.83 1.38
CA GLY A 461 -15.80 21.14 1.94
C GLY A 461 -16.24 21.15 3.42
N ASN A 462 -15.83 20.15 4.20
CA ASN A 462 -16.13 20.04 5.62
C ASN A 462 -14.86 19.96 6.48
N ILE A 463 -14.14 21.08 6.56
CA ILE A 463 -12.86 21.18 7.30
C ILE A 463 -13.03 20.85 8.80
N ASN A 464 -14.20 21.16 9.40
CA ASN A 464 -14.44 20.88 10.80
C ASN A 464 -14.53 19.38 11.11
N ALA A 465 -15.09 18.58 10.18
CA ALA A 465 -15.07 17.13 10.31
C ALA A 465 -13.65 16.55 10.12
N ALA A 466 -12.86 17.11 9.16
CA ALA A 466 -11.46 16.74 8.99
C ALA A 466 -10.65 16.98 10.27
N ARG A 467 -10.80 18.16 10.92
CA ARG A 467 -10.14 18.46 12.21
C ARG A 467 -10.54 17.48 13.31
N ARG A 468 -11.83 17.12 13.41
CA ARG A 468 -12.26 16.14 14.40
C ARG A 468 -11.59 14.79 14.21
N VAL A 469 -11.52 14.29 12.98
CA VAL A 469 -10.82 13.03 12.69
C VAL A 469 -9.33 13.14 13.04
N PHE A 470 -8.67 14.24 12.63
CA PHE A 470 -7.27 14.48 12.93
C PHE A 470 -6.99 14.49 14.46
N ASN A 471 -7.84 15.14 15.24
CA ASN A 471 -7.68 15.19 16.69
C ASN A 471 -7.94 13.83 17.37
N LEU A 472 -8.82 12.99 16.82
CA LEU A 472 -9.10 11.65 17.35
C LEU A 472 -7.91 10.71 17.26
N ILE A 473 -7.02 10.89 16.28
CA ILE A 473 -5.82 10.05 16.06
C ILE A 473 -4.55 10.62 16.68
N HIS A 474 -4.62 11.64 17.57
CA HIS A 474 -3.49 12.41 18.09
C HIS A 474 -2.32 11.57 18.63
N TRP A 475 -2.57 10.36 19.11
CA TRP A 475 -1.59 9.44 19.68
C TRP A 475 -0.91 8.51 18.65
N ARG A 476 -1.31 8.56 17.37
CA ARG A 476 -0.79 7.76 16.26
C ARG A 476 -0.43 8.57 15.02
N GLN A 477 -0.40 9.90 15.12
CA GLN A 477 -0.16 10.76 13.96
C GLN A 477 1.24 10.56 13.38
N GLU A 478 1.28 10.30 12.10
CA GLU A 478 2.50 10.20 11.29
C GLU A 478 2.59 11.38 10.33
N THR A 479 3.73 11.56 9.64
CA THR A 479 3.93 12.61 8.62
C THR A 479 2.74 12.77 7.68
N VAL A 480 2.15 11.66 7.21
CA VAL A 480 1.00 11.68 6.29
C VAL A 480 -0.24 12.34 6.92
N SER A 481 -0.50 12.10 8.21
CA SER A 481 -1.65 12.68 8.91
C SER A 481 -1.51 14.20 9.02
N TRP A 482 -0.32 14.67 9.43
CA TRP A 482 -0.01 16.09 9.52
C TRP A 482 -0.07 16.77 8.16
N THR A 483 0.57 16.18 7.16
CA THR A 483 0.56 16.67 5.77
C THR A 483 -0.87 16.79 5.23
N SER A 484 -1.70 15.76 5.42
CA SER A 484 -3.10 15.78 4.97
C SER A 484 -3.89 16.94 5.61
N MET A 485 -3.68 17.22 6.89
CA MET A 485 -4.38 18.30 7.58
C MET A 485 -3.83 19.69 7.19
N ILE A 486 -2.51 19.83 7.04
CA ILE A 486 -1.86 21.08 6.57
C ILE A 486 -2.39 21.44 5.18
N VAL A 487 -2.38 20.49 4.24
CA VAL A 487 -2.90 20.67 2.88
C VAL A 487 -4.40 21.02 2.91
N ALA A 488 -5.17 20.34 3.77
CA ALA A 488 -6.59 20.62 3.96
C ALA A 488 -6.82 22.08 4.38
N LEU A 489 -6.12 22.56 5.39
CA LEU A 489 -6.22 23.95 5.88
C LEU A 489 -5.80 24.96 4.81
N ALA A 490 -4.71 24.69 4.11
CA ALA A 490 -4.24 25.53 3.01
C ALA A 490 -5.29 25.68 1.90
N GLN A 491 -5.91 24.59 1.47
CA GLN A 491 -6.96 24.58 0.45
C GLN A 491 -8.23 25.31 0.90
N HIS A 492 -8.51 25.34 2.21
CA HIS A 492 -9.67 26.04 2.77
C HIS A 492 -9.42 27.53 3.08
N GLY A 493 -8.27 28.06 2.65
CA GLY A 493 -7.92 29.47 2.86
C GLY A 493 -7.56 29.81 4.32
N LEU A 494 -7.23 28.77 5.13
CA LEU A 494 -6.83 28.90 6.54
C LEU A 494 -5.31 28.85 6.66
N GLY A 495 -4.60 29.72 5.92
CA GLY A 495 -3.15 29.67 5.78
C GLY A 495 -2.40 29.80 7.09
N GLU A 496 -2.79 30.74 7.97
CA GLU A 496 -2.15 30.95 9.28
C GLU A 496 -2.26 29.69 10.15
N GLU A 497 -3.44 29.06 10.19
CA GLU A 497 -3.62 27.80 10.96
C GLU A 497 -2.79 26.64 10.38
N ALA A 498 -2.67 26.57 9.04
CA ALA A 498 -1.84 25.57 8.40
C ALA A 498 -0.36 25.73 8.79
N ILE A 499 0.13 26.97 8.87
CA ILE A 499 1.49 27.28 9.29
C ILE A 499 1.71 26.94 10.77
N GLN A 500 0.79 27.33 11.66
CA GLN A 500 0.85 26.97 13.07
C GLN A 500 0.90 25.46 13.26
N LEU A 501 0.09 24.72 12.49
CA LEU A 501 0.08 23.26 12.52
C LEU A 501 1.42 22.67 12.04
N PHE A 502 2.04 23.27 11.01
CA PHE A 502 3.35 22.86 10.53
C PHE A 502 4.46 23.13 11.55
N GLU A 503 4.47 24.29 12.20
CA GLU A 503 5.44 24.61 13.25
C GLU A 503 5.32 23.62 14.42
N ARG A 504 4.08 23.29 14.82
CA ARG A 504 3.84 22.28 15.86
C ARG A 504 4.32 20.88 15.44
N MET A 505 4.18 20.49 14.16
CA MET A 505 4.73 19.25 13.61
C MET A 505 6.24 19.19 13.81
N LEU A 506 6.95 20.31 13.55
CA LEU A 506 8.41 20.43 13.75
C LEU A 506 8.80 20.35 15.24
N GLU A 507 8.06 21.02 16.12
CA GLU A 507 8.27 20.99 17.58
C GLU A 507 8.17 19.57 18.14
N LEU A 508 7.26 18.75 17.59
CA LEU A 508 7.10 17.34 17.97
C LEU A 508 8.16 16.41 17.34
N GLY A 509 9.11 16.97 16.57
CA GLY A 509 10.18 16.21 15.93
C GLY A 509 9.73 15.35 14.74
N ILE A 510 8.52 15.56 14.22
CA ILE A 510 8.01 14.83 13.06
C ILE A 510 8.63 15.44 11.81
N LYS A 511 9.34 14.60 11.02
CA LYS A 511 10.05 15.07 9.83
C LYS A 511 9.05 15.36 8.69
N PRO A 512 9.04 16.58 8.13
CA PRO A 512 8.24 16.91 6.97
C PRO A 512 8.82 16.25 5.70
N ASP A 513 7.94 15.94 4.76
CA ASP A 513 8.29 15.46 3.43
C ASP A 513 8.08 16.54 2.35
N HIS A 514 8.33 16.20 1.10
CA HIS A 514 8.14 17.10 -0.04
C HIS A 514 6.67 17.56 -0.18
N ILE A 515 5.69 16.70 0.11
CA ILE A 515 4.26 17.05 0.04
C ILE A 515 3.87 18.02 1.15
N THR A 516 4.43 17.84 2.35
CA THR A 516 4.25 18.78 3.48
C THR A 516 4.64 20.18 3.06
N TYR A 517 5.80 20.34 2.41
CA TYR A 517 6.27 21.65 1.95
C TYR A 517 5.43 22.24 0.82
N VAL A 518 4.90 21.43 -0.09
CA VAL A 518 3.89 21.92 -1.07
C VAL A 518 2.69 22.48 -0.33
N GLY A 519 2.18 21.80 0.69
CA GLY A 519 1.06 22.27 1.52
C GLY A 519 1.36 23.58 2.24
N VAL A 520 2.54 23.71 2.84
CA VAL A 520 2.98 24.92 3.55
C VAL A 520 3.15 26.11 2.58
N LEU A 521 3.79 25.91 1.42
CA LEU A 521 3.94 26.95 0.41
C LEU A 521 2.60 27.37 -0.17
N THR A 522 1.66 26.42 -0.40
CA THR A 522 0.28 26.72 -0.80
C THR A 522 -0.44 27.54 0.29
N ALA A 523 -0.24 27.24 1.56
CA ALA A 523 -0.78 28.03 2.66
C ALA A 523 -0.26 29.46 2.65
N CYS A 524 1.05 29.65 2.43
CA CYS A 524 1.66 30.97 2.27
C CYS A 524 1.10 31.71 1.06
N THR A 525 0.94 31.01 -0.08
CA THR A 525 0.37 31.57 -1.32
C THR A 525 -1.07 32.07 -1.13
N HIS A 526 -1.90 31.27 -0.46
CA HIS A 526 -3.29 31.61 -0.20
C HIS A 526 -3.47 32.67 0.89
N GLY A 527 -2.49 32.80 1.79
CA GLY A 527 -2.48 33.80 2.86
C GLY A 527 -1.73 35.09 2.51
N GLY A 528 -1.05 35.17 1.36
CA GLY A 528 -0.22 36.32 1.00
C GLY A 528 1.06 36.47 1.84
N LEU A 529 1.56 35.39 2.42
CA LEU A 529 2.64 35.38 3.39
C LEU A 529 4.01 35.19 2.71
N VAL A 530 4.45 36.20 1.93
CA VAL A 530 5.64 36.10 1.07
C VAL A 530 6.92 35.77 1.84
N GLU A 531 7.21 36.49 2.92
CA GLU A 531 8.45 36.29 3.68
C GLU A 531 8.49 34.92 4.38
N GLN A 532 7.34 34.45 4.85
CA GLN A 532 7.25 33.10 5.42
C GLN A 532 7.44 32.03 4.33
N GLY A 533 6.87 32.22 3.15
CA GLY A 533 7.07 31.32 2.01
C GLY A 533 8.55 31.21 1.62
N ARG A 534 9.28 32.35 1.54
CA ARG A 534 10.74 32.35 1.29
C ARG A 534 11.50 31.61 2.38
N ARG A 535 11.15 31.85 3.66
CA ARG A 535 11.76 31.18 4.81
C ARG A 535 11.58 29.66 4.73
N TYR A 536 10.35 29.18 4.48
CA TYR A 536 10.07 27.74 4.43
C TYR A 536 10.67 27.06 3.20
N TYR A 537 10.69 27.74 2.05
CA TYR A 537 11.40 27.23 0.88
C TYR A 537 12.90 27.06 1.13
N ASN A 538 13.54 28.02 1.79
CA ASN A 538 14.94 27.92 2.20
C ASN A 538 15.17 26.85 3.27
N MET A 539 14.26 26.71 4.24
CA MET A 539 14.32 25.66 5.27
C MET A 539 14.24 24.27 4.64
N MET A 540 13.35 24.05 3.66
CA MET A 540 13.25 22.80 2.91
C MET A 540 14.58 22.39 2.30
N LYS A 541 15.26 23.32 1.61
CA LYS A 541 16.53 23.06 0.92
C LYS A 541 17.72 22.88 1.89
N ASN A 542 17.84 23.79 2.84
CA ASN A 542 19.08 23.94 3.63
C ASN A 542 19.06 23.10 4.91
N VAL A 543 17.91 23.00 5.58
CA VAL A 543 17.76 22.29 6.86
C VAL A 543 17.37 20.84 6.61
N HIS A 544 16.28 20.59 5.87
CA HIS A 544 15.73 19.25 5.67
C HIS A 544 16.33 18.53 4.46
N LYS A 545 17.18 19.21 3.66
CA LYS A 545 17.86 18.64 2.48
C LYS A 545 16.92 18.03 1.44
N ILE A 546 15.68 18.54 1.36
CA ILE A 546 14.69 18.09 0.39
C ILE A 546 14.93 18.82 -0.93
N LYS A 547 15.08 18.06 -2.03
CA LYS A 547 15.23 18.63 -3.37
C LYS A 547 13.89 19.24 -3.83
N PRO A 548 13.88 20.50 -4.32
CA PRO A 548 12.67 21.12 -4.85
C PRO A 548 12.14 20.34 -6.05
N THR A 549 10.83 20.15 -6.10
CA THR A 549 10.09 19.58 -7.22
C THR A 549 9.38 20.67 -8.03
N PRO A 550 8.88 20.40 -9.26
CA PRO A 550 8.12 21.38 -10.02
C PRO A 550 6.99 22.03 -9.24
N SER A 551 6.27 21.26 -8.40
CA SER A 551 5.19 21.80 -7.56
C SER A 551 5.64 22.85 -6.53
N HIS A 552 6.85 22.73 -5.99
CA HIS A 552 7.41 23.73 -5.07
C HIS A 552 7.74 25.03 -5.82
N PHE A 553 8.32 24.90 -7.02
CA PHE A 553 8.62 26.06 -7.88
C PHE A 553 7.34 26.76 -8.28
N ALA A 554 6.33 26.05 -8.76
CA ALA A 554 5.04 26.62 -9.13
C ALA A 554 4.36 27.33 -7.95
N SER A 555 4.42 26.77 -6.73
CA SER A 555 3.88 27.43 -5.53
C SER A 555 4.60 28.74 -5.21
N MET A 556 5.93 28.79 -5.36
CA MET A 556 6.71 30.02 -5.15
C MET A 556 6.41 31.08 -6.24
N VAL A 557 6.28 30.67 -7.50
CA VAL A 557 5.89 31.57 -8.60
C VAL A 557 4.49 32.15 -8.37
N ASP A 558 3.53 31.31 -7.94
CA ASP A 558 2.17 31.78 -7.63
C ASP A 558 2.17 32.73 -6.42
N LEU A 559 2.97 32.45 -5.39
CA LEU A 559 3.13 33.32 -4.22
C LEU A 559 3.65 34.72 -4.60
N LEU A 560 4.77 34.76 -5.32
CA LEU A 560 5.39 36.01 -5.77
C LEU A 560 4.49 36.77 -6.75
N GLY A 561 3.87 36.02 -7.68
CA GLY A 561 2.96 36.58 -8.67
C GLY A 561 1.72 37.23 -8.06
N ARG A 562 1.07 36.58 -7.09
CA ARG A 562 -0.09 37.17 -6.38
C ARG A 562 0.28 38.40 -5.56
N ALA A 563 1.49 38.44 -5.03
CA ALA A 563 2.02 39.61 -4.31
C ALA A 563 2.41 40.77 -5.22
N GLY A 564 2.31 40.63 -6.56
CA GLY A 564 2.70 41.65 -7.52
C GLY A 564 4.19 41.72 -7.81
N LEU A 565 4.99 40.82 -7.28
CA LEU A 565 6.45 40.74 -7.48
C LEU A 565 6.77 40.00 -8.80
N LEU A 566 6.20 40.51 -9.90
CA LEU A 566 6.18 39.79 -11.19
C LEU A 566 7.59 39.58 -11.77
N GLN A 567 8.47 40.58 -11.65
CA GLN A 567 9.85 40.47 -12.15
C GLN A 567 10.65 39.42 -11.35
N GLU A 568 10.42 39.37 -10.05
CA GLU A 568 11.06 38.36 -9.20
C GLU A 568 10.53 36.94 -9.53
N ALA A 569 9.22 36.80 -9.75
CA ALA A 569 8.62 35.56 -10.19
C ALA A 569 9.19 35.08 -11.53
N TYR A 570 9.36 35.99 -12.50
CA TYR A 570 10.01 35.70 -13.78
C TYR A 570 11.46 35.24 -13.59
N ASN A 571 12.25 36.02 -12.83
CA ASN A 571 13.65 35.67 -12.55
C ASN A 571 13.76 34.33 -11.80
N PHE A 572 12.78 34.02 -10.94
CA PHE A 572 12.74 32.73 -10.23
C PHE A 572 12.52 31.58 -11.21
N ILE A 573 11.67 31.74 -12.22
CA ILE A 573 11.46 30.75 -13.28
C ILE A 573 12.73 30.54 -14.10
N GLU A 574 13.38 31.61 -14.56
CA GLU A 574 14.58 31.53 -15.40
C GLU A 574 15.77 30.86 -14.68
N ASN A 575 15.84 30.98 -13.33
CA ASN A 575 16.89 30.38 -12.52
C ASN A 575 16.53 28.98 -11.96
N MET A 576 15.46 28.36 -12.44
CA MET A 576 15.10 27.01 -12.02
C MET A 576 16.12 25.99 -12.55
N PRO A 577 16.54 25.00 -11.74
CA PRO A 577 17.44 23.93 -12.18
C PRO A 577 16.75 22.88 -13.05
N LEU A 578 15.45 23.00 -13.27
CA LEU A 578 14.57 22.13 -14.05
C LEU A 578 13.89 22.95 -15.15
N GLU A 579 13.52 22.32 -16.25
CA GLU A 579 12.69 22.99 -17.26
C GLU A 579 11.35 23.42 -16.67
N PRO A 580 10.96 24.71 -16.79
CA PRO A 580 9.71 25.22 -16.27
C PRO A 580 8.51 24.54 -16.96
N ASP A 581 7.57 24.08 -16.15
CA ASP A 581 6.36 23.41 -16.63
C ASP A 581 5.21 24.37 -16.94
N VAL A 582 4.12 23.83 -17.46
CA VAL A 582 2.87 24.55 -17.76
C VAL A 582 2.32 25.28 -16.54
N VAL A 583 2.50 24.71 -15.33
CA VAL A 583 1.95 25.28 -14.10
C VAL A 583 2.71 26.54 -13.69
N ALA A 584 4.04 26.53 -13.81
CA ALA A 584 4.88 27.70 -13.51
C ALA A 584 4.56 28.89 -14.42
N TRP A 585 4.56 28.67 -15.76
CA TRP A 585 4.23 29.71 -16.72
C TRP A 585 2.77 30.17 -16.62
N GLY A 586 1.84 29.24 -16.37
CA GLY A 586 0.42 29.54 -16.16
C GLY A 586 0.17 30.40 -14.92
N SER A 587 0.92 30.16 -13.82
CA SER A 587 0.87 30.98 -12.60
C SER A 587 1.35 32.40 -12.86
N LEU A 588 2.47 32.58 -13.58
CA LEU A 588 2.97 33.90 -13.96
C LEU A 588 1.99 34.62 -14.88
N LEU A 589 1.44 33.94 -15.90
CA LEU A 589 0.45 34.52 -16.81
C LEU A 589 -0.82 34.98 -16.06
N SER A 590 -1.29 34.17 -15.14
CA SER A 590 -2.44 34.51 -14.28
C SER A 590 -2.17 35.75 -13.42
N ALA A 591 -0.98 35.85 -12.86
CA ALA A 591 -0.55 37.02 -12.08
C ALA A 591 -0.42 38.27 -12.95
N CYS A 592 0.19 38.14 -14.13
CA CYS A 592 0.28 39.26 -15.11
C CYS A 592 -1.10 39.79 -15.51
N ARG A 593 -2.10 38.91 -15.62
CA ARG A 593 -3.50 39.31 -15.89
C ARG A 593 -4.08 40.13 -14.74
N VAL A 594 -3.85 39.75 -13.50
CA VAL A 594 -4.34 40.46 -12.30
C VAL A 594 -3.70 41.86 -12.20
N HIS A 595 -2.38 41.90 -12.36
CA HIS A 595 -1.58 43.14 -12.23
C HIS A 595 -1.44 43.93 -13.54
N LYS A 596 -2.15 43.52 -14.63
CA LYS A 596 -2.17 44.18 -15.93
C LYS A 596 -0.77 44.39 -16.55
N ASN A 597 0.15 43.46 -16.33
CA ASN A 597 1.50 43.52 -16.92
C ASN A 597 1.50 42.77 -18.26
N LEU A 598 1.48 43.51 -19.34
CA LEU A 598 1.36 42.97 -20.69
C LEU A 598 2.65 42.31 -21.19
N ASP A 599 3.81 42.88 -20.86
CA ASP A 599 5.10 42.42 -21.40
C ASP A 599 5.47 41.03 -20.87
N LEU A 600 5.47 40.86 -19.55
CA LEU A 600 5.69 39.55 -18.95
C LEU A 600 4.57 38.54 -19.26
N GLY A 601 3.32 39.04 -19.41
CA GLY A 601 2.18 38.20 -19.76
C GLY A 601 2.30 37.60 -21.17
N LYS A 602 2.82 38.34 -22.14
CA LYS A 602 3.12 37.86 -23.50
C LYS A 602 4.17 36.73 -23.44
N ILE A 603 5.30 36.99 -22.78
CA ILE A 603 6.39 36.03 -22.63
C ILE A 603 5.87 34.73 -21.99
N ALA A 604 5.13 34.85 -20.89
CA ALA A 604 4.58 33.72 -20.19
C ALA A 604 3.60 32.90 -21.06
N ALA A 605 2.74 33.58 -21.83
CA ALA A 605 1.80 32.90 -22.72
C ALA A 605 2.50 32.22 -23.90
N GLU A 606 3.50 32.85 -24.51
CA GLU A 606 4.29 32.26 -25.59
C GLU A 606 5.02 31.01 -25.15
N LYS A 607 5.69 31.05 -23.99
CA LYS A 607 6.38 29.91 -23.41
C LYS A 607 5.42 28.75 -23.06
N LEU A 608 4.24 29.08 -22.51
CA LEU A 608 3.22 28.11 -22.19
C LEU A 608 2.65 27.46 -23.46
N LEU A 609 2.35 28.21 -24.49
CA LEU A 609 1.83 27.71 -25.78
C LEU A 609 2.88 26.92 -26.59
N LEU A 610 4.18 27.14 -26.35
CA LEU A 610 5.22 26.28 -26.89
C LEU A 610 5.21 24.89 -26.27
N ILE A 611 4.86 24.78 -24.99
CA ILE A 611 4.75 23.49 -24.26
C ILE A 611 3.43 22.79 -24.61
N GLU A 612 2.32 23.54 -24.56
CA GLU A 612 0.96 23.05 -24.83
C GLU A 612 0.27 23.97 -25.86
N PRO A 613 0.37 23.70 -27.16
CA PRO A 613 -0.22 24.54 -28.20
C PRO A 613 -1.75 24.63 -28.18
N ASP A 614 -2.41 23.65 -27.57
CA ASP A 614 -3.87 23.54 -27.43
C ASP A 614 -4.42 24.01 -26.07
N ASN A 615 -3.60 24.65 -25.23
CA ASN A 615 -4.01 25.12 -23.91
C ASN A 615 -5.02 26.28 -23.99
N SER A 616 -6.30 25.96 -23.87
CA SER A 616 -7.41 26.93 -23.93
C SER A 616 -7.34 28.00 -22.84
N GLY A 617 -6.74 27.67 -21.68
CA GLY A 617 -6.53 28.59 -20.55
C GLY A 617 -5.55 29.70 -20.90
N ALA A 618 -4.45 29.37 -21.59
CA ALA A 618 -3.43 30.32 -22.03
C ALA A 618 -4.01 31.35 -23.01
N TYR A 619 -4.71 30.85 -24.05
CA TYR A 619 -5.39 31.74 -25.02
C TYR A 619 -6.39 32.66 -24.33
N SER A 620 -7.20 32.12 -23.42
CA SER A 620 -8.22 32.91 -22.72
C SER A 620 -7.59 33.93 -21.78
N ALA A 621 -6.53 33.57 -21.03
CA ALA A 621 -5.82 34.48 -20.13
C ALA A 621 -5.13 35.62 -20.90
N LEU A 622 -4.46 35.33 -22.04
CA LEU A 622 -3.81 36.33 -22.87
C LEU A 622 -4.84 37.26 -23.55
N CYS A 623 -5.94 36.71 -24.07
CA CYS A 623 -7.03 37.48 -24.61
C CYS A 623 -7.60 38.44 -23.56
N ASN A 624 -7.87 37.97 -22.34
CA ASN A 624 -8.37 38.79 -21.25
C ASN A 624 -7.36 39.85 -20.81
N LEU A 625 -6.06 39.55 -20.83
CA LEU A 625 -5.00 40.50 -20.52
C LEU A 625 -4.99 41.66 -21.56
N TYR A 626 -5.03 41.35 -22.87
CA TYR A 626 -5.12 42.35 -23.91
C TYR A 626 -6.38 43.23 -23.79
N SER A 627 -7.54 42.60 -23.55
CA SER A 627 -8.81 43.31 -23.35
C SER A 627 -8.76 44.23 -22.13
N SER A 628 -8.17 43.78 -21.01
CA SER A 628 -8.03 44.59 -19.78
C SER A 628 -7.07 45.80 -19.93
N CYS A 629 -6.19 45.74 -20.92
CA CYS A 629 -5.28 46.81 -21.28
C CYS A 629 -5.83 47.69 -22.45
N GLY A 630 -7.08 47.48 -22.86
CA GLY A 630 -7.73 48.24 -23.95
C GLY A 630 -7.24 47.88 -25.36
N LYS A 631 -6.48 46.82 -25.53
CA LYS A 631 -5.93 46.36 -26.83
C LYS A 631 -6.86 45.34 -27.50
N TRP A 632 -8.00 45.81 -27.94
CA TRP A 632 -9.10 44.99 -28.49
C TRP A 632 -8.74 44.25 -29.78
N GLU A 633 -7.93 44.88 -30.68
CA GLU A 633 -7.47 44.24 -31.91
C GLU A 633 -6.58 43.02 -31.63
N ASP A 634 -5.63 43.17 -30.71
CA ASP A 634 -4.77 42.07 -30.31
C ASP A 634 -5.58 40.92 -29.67
N ALA A 635 -6.55 41.27 -28.82
CA ALA A 635 -7.46 40.28 -28.24
C ALA A 635 -8.28 39.53 -29.31
N ALA A 636 -8.74 40.27 -30.38
CA ALA A 636 -9.43 39.63 -31.49
C ALA A 636 -8.53 38.70 -32.31
N ASN A 637 -7.26 39.07 -32.48
CA ASN A 637 -6.27 38.24 -33.17
C ASN A 637 -5.98 36.93 -32.39
N ILE A 638 -5.84 37.01 -31.08
CA ILE A 638 -5.68 35.81 -30.23
C ILE A 638 -6.92 34.89 -30.36
N ARG A 639 -8.15 35.43 -30.37
CA ARG A 639 -9.38 34.65 -30.59
C ARG A 639 -9.40 33.96 -31.96
N LYS A 640 -8.90 34.63 -33.01
CA LYS A 640 -8.77 34.07 -34.36
C LYS A 640 -7.73 32.93 -34.36
N SER A 641 -6.57 33.14 -33.72
CA SER A 641 -5.52 32.11 -33.59
C SER A 641 -6.03 30.87 -32.83
N MET A 642 -6.75 31.04 -31.71
CA MET A 642 -7.38 29.97 -30.95
C MET A 642 -8.36 29.16 -31.83
N LYS A 643 -9.18 29.86 -32.64
CA LYS A 643 -10.11 29.21 -33.56
C LYS A 643 -9.39 28.48 -34.69
N TYR A 644 -8.29 29.05 -35.22
CA TYR A 644 -7.47 28.44 -36.27
C TYR A 644 -6.83 27.10 -35.80
N VAL A 645 -6.34 27.08 -34.58
CA VAL A 645 -5.77 25.85 -33.96
C VAL A 645 -6.88 24.86 -33.59
N GLY A 646 -8.15 25.23 -33.68
CA GLY A 646 -9.28 24.34 -33.32
C GLY A 646 -9.56 24.22 -31.83
N VAL A 647 -8.94 25.05 -31.01
CA VAL A 647 -9.10 25.03 -29.56
C VAL A 647 -10.43 25.65 -29.14
N LYS A 648 -11.22 24.97 -28.37
CA LYS A 648 -12.49 25.44 -27.81
C LYS A 648 -12.30 26.03 -26.43
N LYS A 649 -12.92 27.15 -26.13
CA LYS A 649 -12.93 27.73 -24.78
C LYS A 649 -13.62 26.78 -23.80
N THR A 650 -12.96 26.52 -22.69
CA THR A 650 -13.54 25.73 -21.59
C THR A 650 -14.74 26.47 -21.01
N GLN A 651 -15.92 25.83 -21.04
CA GLN A 651 -17.13 26.37 -20.46
C GLN A 651 -17.14 26.30 -18.95
N GLY A 652 -17.59 27.36 -18.28
CA GLY A 652 -17.72 27.40 -16.82
C GLY A 652 -19.01 26.71 -16.36
N PHE A 653 -18.86 25.71 -15.49
CA PHE A 653 -19.97 25.02 -14.85
C PHE A 653 -19.87 25.11 -13.33
N SER A 654 -21.03 25.24 -12.68
CA SER A 654 -21.14 25.08 -11.24
C SER A 654 -22.14 23.96 -10.93
N TRP A 655 -21.90 23.20 -9.88
CA TRP A 655 -22.83 22.15 -9.49
C TRP A 655 -23.04 22.09 -7.97
N VAL A 656 -24.18 21.60 -7.61
CA VAL A 656 -24.57 21.35 -6.21
C VAL A 656 -25.18 19.95 -6.10
N GLN A 657 -24.84 19.24 -5.03
CA GLN A 657 -25.43 17.94 -4.74
C GLN A 657 -26.58 18.11 -3.72
N ILE A 658 -27.78 17.71 -4.11
CA ILE A 658 -28.96 17.73 -3.26
C ILE A 658 -29.69 16.39 -3.39
N GLN A 659 -30.02 15.75 -2.27
CA GLN A 659 -30.72 14.44 -2.22
C GLN A 659 -30.04 13.37 -3.11
N ASN A 660 -28.72 13.26 -3.03
CA ASN A 660 -27.87 12.34 -3.84
C ASN A 660 -27.91 12.56 -5.35
N LYS A 661 -28.49 13.67 -5.84
CA LYS A 661 -28.46 14.07 -7.24
C LYS A 661 -27.55 15.28 -7.42
N VAL A 662 -26.76 15.26 -8.48
CA VAL A 662 -25.91 16.36 -8.88
C VAL A 662 -26.67 17.22 -9.87
N HIS A 663 -26.86 18.50 -9.55
CA HIS A 663 -27.46 19.48 -10.42
C HIS A 663 -26.38 20.41 -10.94
N VAL A 664 -26.22 20.46 -12.26
CA VAL A 664 -25.16 21.22 -12.95
C VAL A 664 -25.79 22.45 -13.60
N PHE A 665 -25.11 23.59 -13.49
CA PHE A 665 -25.53 24.86 -14.05
C PHE A 665 -24.45 25.45 -14.92
N GLY A 666 -24.77 25.81 -16.16
CA GLY A 666 -23.96 26.65 -17.02
C GLY A 666 -24.29 28.13 -16.87
N VAL A 667 -23.63 28.97 -17.63
CA VAL A 667 -24.03 30.36 -17.76
C VAL A 667 -25.30 30.40 -18.63
N GLU A 668 -26.35 31.10 -18.17
CA GLU A 668 -27.67 31.16 -18.84
C GLU A 668 -28.27 29.78 -19.14
N ASP A 669 -28.18 28.87 -18.18
CA ASP A 669 -28.69 27.50 -18.36
C ASP A 669 -30.22 27.49 -18.29
N TRP A 670 -30.84 27.16 -19.41
CA TRP A 670 -32.29 27.07 -19.59
C TRP A 670 -32.83 25.64 -19.49
N LEU A 671 -31.98 24.65 -19.26
CA LEU A 671 -32.35 23.22 -19.34
C LEU A 671 -32.87 22.64 -18.04
N HIS A 672 -32.65 23.31 -16.91
CA HIS A 672 -33.06 22.78 -15.60
C HIS A 672 -34.60 22.77 -15.45
N PRO A 673 -35.22 21.66 -14.94
CA PRO A 673 -36.68 21.55 -14.82
C PRO A 673 -37.35 22.64 -13.96
N GLN A 674 -36.61 23.18 -12.98
CA GLN A 674 -37.11 24.26 -12.08
C GLN A 674 -36.53 25.64 -12.45
N ARG A 675 -36.20 25.85 -13.73
CA ARG A 675 -35.54 27.10 -14.18
C ARG A 675 -36.28 28.35 -13.71
N ASP A 676 -37.59 28.44 -13.92
CA ASP A 676 -38.36 29.65 -13.63
C ASP A 676 -38.32 30.00 -12.13
N ALA A 677 -38.42 28.99 -11.23
CA ALA A 677 -38.24 29.18 -9.80
C ALA A 677 -36.82 29.67 -9.45
N ILE A 678 -35.80 29.13 -10.10
CA ILE A 678 -34.38 29.50 -9.88
C ILE A 678 -34.14 30.94 -10.32
N TYR A 679 -34.58 31.31 -11.53
CA TYR A 679 -34.38 32.64 -12.07
C TYR A 679 -35.19 33.70 -11.27
N ASN A 680 -36.43 33.40 -10.88
CA ASN A 680 -37.22 34.26 -10.02
C ASN A 680 -36.59 34.45 -8.63
N LYS A 681 -36.05 33.39 -8.06
CA LYS A 681 -35.36 33.47 -6.76
C LYS A 681 -34.07 34.29 -6.90
N MET A 682 -33.32 34.10 -8.00
CA MET A 682 -32.10 34.86 -8.24
C MET A 682 -32.41 36.35 -8.47
N ALA A 683 -33.53 36.66 -9.17
CA ALA A 683 -33.97 38.02 -9.36
C ALA A 683 -34.21 38.75 -8.02
N LYS A 684 -35.01 38.13 -7.13
CA LYS A 684 -35.26 38.69 -5.83
C LYS A 684 -33.99 38.91 -5.02
N ILE A 685 -33.12 37.87 -4.95
CA ILE A 685 -31.81 37.97 -4.28
C ILE A 685 -30.97 39.11 -4.85
N TRP A 686 -30.94 39.26 -6.19
CA TRP A 686 -30.17 40.30 -6.84
C TRP A 686 -30.60 41.69 -6.43
N ASP A 687 -31.90 41.96 -6.40
CA ASP A 687 -32.45 43.23 -6.00
C ASP A 687 -32.17 43.48 -4.49
N GLU A 688 -32.42 42.51 -3.61
CA GLU A 688 -32.16 42.59 -2.18
C GLU A 688 -30.67 42.86 -1.85
N ILE A 689 -29.70 42.23 -2.54
CA ILE A 689 -28.26 42.49 -2.30
C ILE A 689 -27.84 43.86 -2.82
N LYS A 690 -28.46 44.36 -3.92
CA LYS A 690 -28.23 45.72 -4.40
C LYS A 690 -28.70 46.77 -3.41
N GLU A 691 -29.86 46.57 -2.80
CA GLU A 691 -30.37 47.43 -1.68
C GLU A 691 -29.44 47.41 -0.46
N MET A 692 -28.73 46.29 -0.25
CA MET A 692 -27.68 46.18 0.79
C MET A 692 -26.36 46.84 0.45
N GLY A 693 -26.23 47.45 -0.78
CA GLY A 693 -25.05 48.14 -1.22
C GLY A 693 -24.10 47.32 -2.12
N PHE A 694 -24.55 46.20 -2.67
CA PHE A 694 -23.76 45.46 -3.66
C PHE A 694 -23.75 46.21 -4.98
N VAL A 695 -22.55 46.38 -5.56
CA VAL A 695 -22.34 46.99 -6.89
C VAL A 695 -21.77 45.93 -7.82
N PRO A 696 -22.46 45.59 -8.94
CA PRO A 696 -21.94 44.65 -9.92
C PRO A 696 -20.64 45.16 -10.56
N ASP A 697 -19.66 44.28 -10.72
CA ASP A 697 -18.37 44.60 -11.38
C ASP A 697 -18.49 44.47 -12.91
N THR A 698 -19.21 45.39 -13.55
CA THR A 698 -19.42 45.41 -15.00
C THR A 698 -18.10 45.59 -15.77
N ALA A 699 -17.09 46.22 -15.15
CA ALA A 699 -15.76 46.37 -15.73
C ALA A 699 -15.04 45.03 -15.97
N SER A 700 -15.40 44.00 -15.25
CA SER A 700 -14.86 42.62 -15.43
C SER A 700 -15.48 41.91 -16.66
N VAL A 701 -16.59 42.40 -17.19
CA VAL A 701 -17.24 41.85 -18.41
C VAL A 701 -16.54 42.38 -19.64
N LEU A 702 -15.65 41.57 -20.23
CA LEU A 702 -14.81 41.92 -21.37
C LEU A 702 -15.55 41.74 -22.71
N HIS A 703 -16.83 42.16 -22.75
CA HIS A 703 -17.67 42.23 -23.94
C HIS A 703 -18.04 43.68 -24.19
N ASP A 704 -17.99 44.07 -25.46
CA ASP A 704 -18.38 45.44 -25.90
C ASP A 704 -19.90 45.50 -26.09
N VAL A 705 -20.61 45.63 -24.98
CA VAL A 705 -22.07 45.71 -24.88
C VAL A 705 -22.47 46.78 -23.84
N GLU A 706 -23.73 47.21 -23.86
CA GLU A 706 -24.27 48.19 -22.93
C GLU A 706 -24.20 47.72 -21.47
N GLU A 707 -24.12 48.62 -20.51
CA GLU A 707 -23.94 48.31 -19.07
C GLU A 707 -25.07 47.44 -18.51
N ASP A 708 -26.31 47.67 -18.91
CA ASP A 708 -27.47 46.87 -18.50
C ASP A 708 -27.36 45.40 -18.95
N VAL A 709 -26.82 45.19 -20.17
CA VAL A 709 -26.57 43.85 -20.70
C VAL A 709 -25.44 43.18 -19.94
N LYS A 710 -24.38 43.91 -19.60
CA LYS A 710 -23.28 43.39 -18.75
C LYS A 710 -23.80 42.99 -17.39
N GLU A 711 -24.66 43.79 -16.76
CA GLU A 711 -25.26 43.45 -15.48
C GLU A 711 -26.14 42.20 -15.57
N GLN A 712 -26.93 42.02 -16.62
CA GLN A 712 -27.70 40.79 -16.85
C GLN A 712 -26.84 39.57 -16.99
N MET A 713 -25.71 39.65 -17.73
CA MET A 713 -24.75 38.57 -17.88
C MET A 713 -24.16 38.16 -16.52
N LEU A 714 -23.79 39.13 -15.67
CA LEU A 714 -23.27 38.87 -14.32
C LEU A 714 -24.30 38.23 -13.43
N ARG A 715 -25.57 38.62 -13.50
CA ARG A 715 -26.67 38.10 -12.68
C ARG A 715 -26.87 36.60 -12.84
N HIS A 716 -26.67 36.07 -14.04
CA HIS A 716 -26.92 34.65 -14.38
C HIS A 716 -25.68 33.78 -14.46
N HIS A 717 -24.62 34.15 -13.76
CA HIS A 717 -23.46 33.27 -13.64
C HIS A 717 -23.81 31.94 -12.92
N SER A 718 -23.20 30.86 -13.37
CA SER A 718 -23.49 29.49 -12.93
C SER A 718 -23.47 29.30 -11.41
N GLU A 719 -22.58 30.02 -10.69
CA GLU A 719 -22.49 29.98 -9.22
C GLU A 719 -23.76 30.50 -8.56
N LYS A 720 -24.26 31.64 -9.06
CA LYS A 720 -25.44 32.29 -8.51
C LYS A 720 -26.70 31.46 -8.73
N LEU A 721 -26.83 30.85 -9.94
CA LEU A 721 -27.93 29.92 -10.25
C LEU A 721 -27.87 28.66 -9.34
N ALA A 722 -26.68 28.08 -9.13
CA ALA A 722 -26.49 26.95 -8.23
C ALA A 722 -26.87 27.31 -6.77
N ILE A 723 -26.51 28.51 -6.30
CA ILE A 723 -26.88 29.00 -4.98
C ILE A 723 -28.41 29.20 -4.89
N ALA A 724 -29.03 29.85 -5.86
CA ALA A 724 -30.48 30.06 -5.87
C ALA A 724 -31.23 28.73 -5.83
N PHE A 725 -30.81 27.74 -6.61
CA PHE A 725 -31.38 26.39 -6.54
C PHE A 725 -31.18 25.74 -5.17
N GLY A 726 -29.98 25.85 -4.60
CA GLY A 726 -29.68 25.34 -3.27
C GLY A 726 -30.56 25.94 -2.18
N LEU A 727 -30.83 27.24 -2.27
CA LEU A 727 -31.70 27.95 -1.33
C LEU A 727 -33.17 27.53 -1.44
N ILE A 728 -33.64 27.19 -2.65
CA ILE A 728 -35.03 26.69 -2.85
C ILE A 728 -35.19 25.26 -2.35
N SER A 729 -34.12 24.42 -2.56
CA SER A 729 -34.23 22.96 -2.44
C SER A 729 -33.72 22.40 -1.10
N THR A 730 -33.22 23.25 -0.20
CA THR A 730 -32.68 22.81 1.08
C THR A 730 -33.23 23.63 2.26
N PRO A 731 -33.42 23.01 3.44
CA PRO A 731 -33.87 23.71 4.63
C PRO A 731 -32.99 24.89 5.02
N GLU A 732 -33.55 25.89 5.66
CA GLU A 732 -32.84 26.97 6.31
C GLU A 732 -31.80 26.39 7.30
N ASN A 733 -30.73 27.08 7.56
CA ASN A 733 -29.61 26.67 8.43
C ASN A 733 -28.72 25.49 7.91
N THR A 734 -28.93 24.97 6.69
CA THR A 734 -28.02 24.00 6.10
C THR A 734 -26.89 24.70 5.32
N THR A 735 -25.62 24.26 5.50
CA THR A 735 -24.51 24.79 4.71
C THR A 735 -24.66 24.39 3.24
N LEU A 736 -24.66 25.38 2.32
CA LEU A 736 -24.66 25.14 0.90
C LEU A 736 -23.23 24.89 0.40
N ARG A 737 -23.05 23.83 -0.40
CA ARG A 737 -21.76 23.50 -1.01
C ARG A 737 -21.86 23.51 -2.51
N ILE A 738 -21.18 24.47 -3.13
CA ILE A 738 -21.15 24.68 -4.58
C ILE A 738 -19.76 24.31 -5.08
N MET A 739 -19.70 23.54 -6.14
CA MET A 739 -18.46 23.18 -6.83
C MET A 739 -18.41 23.90 -8.16
N LYS A 740 -17.23 24.39 -8.57
CA LYS A 740 -16.99 25.06 -9.85
C LYS A 740 -15.72 24.52 -10.51
N ASN A 741 -15.79 24.32 -11.82
CA ASN A 741 -14.65 23.86 -12.62
C ASN A 741 -13.62 24.95 -12.95
N LEU A 742 -13.99 26.21 -12.85
CA LEU A 742 -13.12 27.36 -13.07
C LEU A 742 -12.97 28.17 -11.78
N ARG A 743 -12.03 29.14 -11.80
CA ARG A 743 -11.89 30.11 -10.69
C ARG A 743 -13.13 31.00 -10.58
N VAL A 744 -13.55 31.29 -9.36
CA VAL A 744 -14.67 32.22 -9.09
C VAL A 744 -14.25 33.62 -9.55
N CYS A 745 -15.10 34.38 -10.22
CA CYS A 745 -14.84 35.79 -10.62
C CYS A 745 -15.05 36.73 -9.43
N ASN A 746 -14.47 37.95 -9.51
CA ASN A 746 -14.57 38.97 -8.45
C ASN A 746 -16.02 39.34 -8.16
N ASP A 747 -16.84 39.48 -9.18
CA ASP A 747 -18.25 39.80 -9.06
C ASP A 747 -19.02 38.70 -8.31
N CYS A 748 -18.85 37.42 -8.71
CA CYS A 748 -19.49 36.31 -7.98
C CYS A 748 -18.99 36.21 -6.53
N HIS A 749 -17.69 36.40 -6.28
CA HIS A 749 -17.14 36.38 -4.92
C HIS A 749 -17.79 37.46 -4.04
N SER A 750 -17.87 38.68 -4.54
CA SER A 750 -18.52 39.81 -3.84
C SER A 750 -20.03 39.57 -3.66
N ALA A 751 -20.73 39.16 -4.71
CA ALA A 751 -22.17 38.84 -4.62
C ALA A 751 -22.46 37.76 -3.56
N ILE A 752 -21.65 36.70 -3.52
CA ILE A 752 -21.83 35.59 -2.55
C ILE A 752 -21.66 36.07 -1.09
N LYS A 753 -20.75 37.03 -0.83
CA LYS A 753 -20.62 37.66 0.50
C LYS A 753 -21.92 38.35 0.91
N PHE A 754 -22.56 39.11 0.03
CA PHE A 754 -23.84 39.75 0.30
C PHE A 754 -24.97 38.74 0.41
N ILE A 755 -25.03 37.71 -0.46
CA ILE A 755 -26.04 36.65 -0.39
C ILE A 755 -25.93 35.90 0.95
N CYS A 756 -24.72 35.53 1.35
CA CYS A 756 -24.46 34.85 2.62
C CYS A 756 -24.91 35.69 3.84
N LYS A 757 -24.75 37.02 3.78
CA LYS A 757 -25.23 37.93 4.82
C LYS A 757 -26.77 38.05 4.82
N LEU A 758 -27.38 38.10 3.62
CA LEU A 758 -28.81 38.22 3.43
C LEU A 758 -29.56 36.98 3.99
N VAL A 759 -29.08 35.77 3.67
CA VAL A 759 -29.77 34.52 4.02
C VAL A 759 -29.31 33.93 5.36
N ASP A 760 -28.34 34.54 6.04
CA ASP A 760 -27.68 34.08 7.28
C ASP A 760 -27.28 32.59 7.23
N ARG A 761 -26.75 32.16 6.09
CA ARG A 761 -26.31 30.77 5.86
C ARG A 761 -24.84 30.74 5.46
N GLU A 762 -24.16 29.69 5.91
CA GLU A 762 -22.83 29.40 5.42
C GLU A 762 -22.90 28.86 3.99
N ILE A 763 -22.13 29.49 3.08
CA ILE A 763 -21.99 29.06 1.70
C ILE A 763 -20.54 28.70 1.48
N VAL A 764 -20.26 27.47 1.05
CA VAL A 764 -18.92 26.97 0.73
C VAL A 764 -18.84 26.82 -0.77
N VAL A 765 -17.94 27.55 -1.41
CA VAL A 765 -17.66 27.41 -2.85
C VAL A 765 -16.28 26.83 -3.02
N ARG A 766 -16.17 25.70 -3.72
CA ARG A 766 -14.90 25.14 -4.18
C ARG A 766 -14.71 25.56 -5.64
N ASP A 767 -13.64 26.27 -5.90
CA ASP A 767 -13.21 26.57 -7.26
C ASP A 767 -12.05 25.64 -7.71
N ALA A 768 -11.44 25.91 -8.85
CA ALA A 768 -10.33 25.13 -9.40
C ALA A 768 -9.09 25.08 -8.47
N THR A 769 -8.93 26.06 -7.56
CA THR A 769 -7.71 26.25 -6.77
C THR A 769 -7.91 26.03 -5.27
N ARG A 770 -9.06 26.43 -4.71
CA ARG A 770 -9.32 26.41 -3.27
C ARG A 770 -10.80 26.43 -2.90
N PHE A 771 -11.07 26.39 -1.58
CA PHE A 771 -12.37 26.63 -1.00
C PHE A 771 -12.52 28.07 -0.51
N HIS A 772 -13.69 28.63 -0.71
CA HIS A 772 -14.15 29.90 -0.17
C HIS A 772 -15.29 29.64 0.81
N HIS A 773 -15.06 29.89 2.09
CA HIS A 773 -16.10 29.79 3.13
C HIS A 773 -16.69 31.16 3.39
N PHE A 774 -17.92 31.36 2.94
CA PHE A 774 -18.67 32.58 3.17
C PHE A 774 -19.56 32.42 4.39
N LYS A 775 -19.35 33.27 5.38
CA LYS A 775 -20.13 33.30 6.61
C LYS A 775 -20.30 34.72 7.12
N LYS A 776 -21.54 35.14 7.38
CA LYS A 776 -21.87 36.49 7.89
C LYS A 776 -21.25 37.63 7.04
N GLY A 777 -21.22 37.48 5.73
CA GLY A 777 -20.66 38.47 4.80
C GLY A 777 -19.15 38.49 4.68
N LEU A 778 -18.42 37.61 5.34
CA LEU A 778 -16.96 37.45 5.26
C LEU A 778 -16.58 36.18 4.52
N CYS A 779 -15.42 36.18 3.86
CA CYS A 779 -14.85 34.99 3.24
C CYS A 779 -13.54 34.56 3.94
N SER A 780 -13.30 33.24 4.04
CA SER A 780 -12.06 32.69 4.61
C SER A 780 -10.79 33.14 3.87
N CYS A 781 -10.90 33.51 2.60
CA CYS A 781 -9.77 33.99 1.81
C CYS A 781 -9.35 35.45 2.14
N ARG A 782 -10.11 36.19 2.97
CA ARG A 782 -9.85 37.61 3.31
C ARG A 782 -9.66 38.49 2.09
N ASP A 783 -10.35 38.17 1.00
CA ASP A 783 -10.25 38.84 -0.32
C ASP A 783 -8.88 38.77 -1.01
N TYR A 784 -8.00 37.92 -0.52
CA TYR A 784 -6.70 37.60 -1.13
C TYR A 784 -6.79 36.25 -1.87
N TRP A 785 -7.03 36.32 -3.21
CA TRP A 785 -7.29 35.10 -3.98
C TRP A 785 -7.08 35.24 -5.50
#